data_7543a60025a5cf566342a57220bad11e
#
_entry.id   7543a60025a5cf566342a57220bad11e
#
_cell.length_a   1.000
_cell.length_b   1.000
_cell.length_c   1.000
_cell.angle_alpha   90.00
_cell.angle_beta   90.00
_cell.angle_gamma   90.00
#
_symmetry.space_group_name_H-M   'P 1'
#
loop_
_entity.id
_entity.type
_entity.pdbx_description
1 polymer ?
#
loop_
_entity_poly.entity_id
_entity_poly.type
_entity_poly.pdbx_seq_one_letter_code
_entity_poly.pdbx_strand_id
1 'polypeptide(L)'
;MSSILDQDIMYLPGVGPKKKEILSKELGICSYGDLLEYYPYKYVDRTKVFHISELTPEMPFVQIKGRILSFEEFDMGKRNKRVVAHFSDGFGVADLVWFRGAQYIYKTYKTDTEYIVFGKPTLYGGRFQFAHPDIDNAQSLQLSDMGMQPYYGTTEKMKKMGLTSRAIEKIAKVLIEKLPALPETLPDFITHRLHLVSRDEAFRNIHYPHSHQELQKAQVRLKFEELFYVQLNILRYASDQRRKYRGYVFNRVGEIFNSFYANNLPFSLTGAQKRVMHEIRADMCSGKQMNRLLQGDVGSGKTLVALMTMLIALDNGFQACMMAPTEILAEQHLQTIREFLKGMDIRVELLTGIVKGKKRQAILDALACGEVQILVGTHAIIEETVQFAHLGLAVIDEQHRFGVAQRAKLWSKSLNPPHVLVMTATPIPRTLAMTIYGDLDVSVIDELPPGRKPIQTLHKFDTQLTSLYQSIRRQINMGRQVYIVFPLIKESEKSDLKNLEEGFETLKEAFPDYNLSKVHGKMKPAEKETEMEKFVKGETQILVATTVIEVGVNVPNASVMVILDAQRFGLSQLHQLRGRVGRGSDQSYCILVTNYKLSEDTRKRIDIMCDTNDGFRIAEADLKLRGPGDLEGTQQSGIAFDLKIANIARDGQLVQLARQEAQAVIEADPQCSLPQYAPLWSRLRELK
;
A
#
# COMPACT_ATOMS: atom_id res chain seq x y z
N MET A 1 -4.98 33.61 17.85
CA MET A 1 -3.76 33.64 18.70
C MET A 1 -2.83 32.56 18.14
N SER A 2 -1.59 32.91 17.78
CA SER A 2 -0.60 31.90 17.34
C SER A 2 -0.36 30.93 18.49
N SER A 3 -0.46 29.63 18.20
CA SER A 3 -0.15 28.57 19.18
C SER A 3 1.33 28.69 19.60
N ILE A 4 1.68 28.35 20.83
CA ILE A 4 3.09 28.25 21.25
C ILE A 4 3.85 27.26 20.35
N LEU A 5 3.14 26.31 19.72
CA LEU A 5 3.70 25.32 18.79
C LEU A 5 4.16 25.95 17.47
N ASP A 6 3.61 27.11 17.08
CA ASP A 6 4.00 27.85 15.87
C ASP A 6 5.29 28.66 16.07
N GLN A 7 5.82 28.70 17.30
CA GLN A 7 7.03 29.44 17.60
C GLN A 7 8.22 28.83 16.89
N ASP A 8 9.06 29.71 16.31
CA ASP A 8 10.27 29.27 15.59
C ASP A 8 11.25 28.54 16.52
N ILE A 9 11.78 27.42 16.04
CA ILE A 9 12.69 26.54 16.77
C ILE A 9 13.97 27.26 17.25
N MET A 10 14.34 28.36 16.62
CA MET A 10 15.51 29.17 16.98
C MET A 10 15.43 29.72 18.42
N TYR A 11 14.22 29.97 18.93
CA TYR A 11 14.00 30.50 20.28
C TYR A 11 14.04 29.40 21.36
N LEU A 12 14.25 28.17 21.00
CA LEU A 12 14.44 27.08 21.96
C LEU A 12 15.87 27.12 22.52
N PRO A 13 16.08 27.10 23.84
CA PRO A 13 17.40 27.02 24.43
C PRO A 13 18.20 25.83 23.87
N GLY A 14 19.42 26.11 23.45
CA GLY A 14 20.28 25.11 22.82
C GLY A 14 20.16 25.00 21.29
N VAL A 15 19.23 25.74 20.65
CA VAL A 15 19.07 25.83 19.20
C VAL A 15 19.43 27.25 18.76
N GLY A 16 20.63 27.46 18.24
CA GLY A 16 21.00 28.75 17.65
C GLY A 16 20.76 28.75 16.14
N PRO A 17 21.02 29.89 15.43
CA PRO A 17 20.74 30.02 13.99
C PRO A 17 21.33 28.93 13.13
N LYS A 18 22.58 28.50 13.42
CA LYS A 18 23.25 27.44 12.67
C LYS A 18 22.56 26.07 12.81
N LYS A 19 22.12 25.74 14.04
CA LYS A 19 21.38 24.46 14.26
C LYS A 19 19.99 24.50 13.65
N LYS A 20 19.28 25.65 13.73
CA LYS A 20 18.01 25.86 13.05
C LYS A 20 18.13 25.58 11.55
N GLU A 21 19.12 26.20 10.89
CA GLU A 21 19.30 26.02 9.45
C GLU A 21 19.47 24.54 9.05
N ILE A 22 20.20 23.77 9.85
CA ILE A 22 20.42 22.35 9.61
C ILE A 22 19.15 21.54 9.88
N LEU A 23 18.47 21.80 11.01
CA LEU A 23 17.21 21.13 11.36
C LEU A 23 16.13 21.36 10.29
N SER A 24 16.04 22.60 9.79
CA SER A 24 15.10 22.94 8.71
C SER A 24 15.45 22.26 7.39
N LYS A 25 16.73 22.30 6.97
CA LYS A 25 17.14 21.72 5.67
C LYS A 25 17.16 20.20 5.63
N GLU A 26 17.56 19.54 6.72
CA GLU A 26 17.76 18.09 6.75
C GLU A 26 16.53 17.32 7.27
N LEU A 27 15.71 17.93 8.13
CA LEU A 27 14.56 17.29 8.78
C LEU A 27 13.23 18.05 8.59
N GLY A 28 13.25 19.23 7.97
CA GLY A 28 12.04 20.05 7.83
C GLY A 28 11.55 20.69 9.15
N ILE A 29 12.34 20.65 10.23
CA ILE A 29 11.95 21.15 11.55
C ILE A 29 12.19 22.66 11.61
N CYS A 30 11.12 23.45 11.61
CA CYS A 30 11.15 24.90 11.65
C CYS A 30 10.52 25.49 12.92
N SER A 31 9.58 24.79 13.54
CA SER A 31 8.79 25.22 14.69
C SER A 31 8.89 24.29 15.89
N TYR A 32 8.35 24.70 17.04
CA TYR A 32 8.22 23.85 18.21
C TYR A 32 7.31 22.64 17.93
N GLY A 33 6.25 22.86 17.15
CA GLY A 33 5.34 21.80 16.71
C GLY A 33 6.04 20.74 15.86
N ASP A 34 6.89 21.17 14.92
CA ASP A 34 7.63 20.22 14.06
C ASP A 34 8.57 19.34 14.90
N LEU A 35 9.24 19.92 15.90
CA LEU A 35 10.11 19.14 16.79
C LEU A 35 9.30 18.19 17.69
N LEU A 36 8.15 18.63 18.19
CA LEU A 36 7.27 17.81 19.01
C LEU A 36 6.71 16.62 18.23
N GLU A 37 6.44 16.78 16.94
CA GLU A 37 5.99 15.74 16.03
C GLU A 37 7.13 14.97 15.35
N TYR A 38 8.39 15.24 15.71
CA TYR A 38 9.55 14.47 15.26
C TYR A 38 9.79 13.31 16.22
N TYR A 39 9.16 12.18 15.97
CA TYR A 39 9.15 11.04 16.87
C TYR A 39 10.45 10.22 16.84
N PRO A 40 10.88 9.66 17.99
CA PRO A 40 11.97 8.70 18.04
C PRO A 40 11.63 7.44 17.23
N TYR A 41 12.60 6.94 16.45
CA TYR A 41 12.43 5.70 15.69
C TYR A 41 12.70 4.43 16.50
N LYS A 42 13.39 4.56 17.64
CA LYS A 42 13.79 3.45 18.50
C LYS A 42 13.89 3.93 19.95
N TYR A 43 13.61 3.01 20.87
CA TYR A 43 13.80 3.21 22.30
C TYR A 43 14.70 2.12 22.84
N VAL A 44 15.53 2.48 23.82
CA VAL A 44 16.41 1.54 24.51
C VAL A 44 16.08 1.61 25.99
N ASP A 45 15.75 0.44 26.55
CA ASP A 45 15.44 0.29 27.96
C ASP A 45 16.74 0.45 28.78
N ARG A 46 16.80 1.51 29.60
CA ARG A 46 17.88 1.78 30.55
C ARG A 46 17.44 1.57 32.00
N THR A 47 16.32 0.92 32.23
CA THR A 47 15.84 0.66 33.60
C THR A 47 16.59 -0.47 34.27
N LYS A 48 17.22 -1.37 33.49
CA LYS A 48 17.94 -2.55 33.99
C LYS A 48 19.44 -2.33 33.92
N VAL A 49 20.08 -2.48 35.05
CA VAL A 49 21.54 -2.58 35.16
C VAL A 49 21.91 -4.05 35.34
N PHE A 50 22.70 -4.59 34.43
CA PHE A 50 23.17 -5.99 34.48
C PHE A 50 24.52 -6.08 35.16
N HIS A 51 24.79 -7.21 35.80
CA HIS A 51 26.13 -7.57 36.21
C HIS A 51 26.95 -8.11 35.05
N ILE A 52 28.23 -7.87 35.02
CA ILE A 52 29.14 -8.36 33.95
C ILE A 52 29.10 -9.89 33.86
N SER A 53 28.86 -10.57 34.97
CA SER A 53 28.70 -12.03 35.04
C SER A 53 27.44 -12.55 34.39
N GLU A 54 26.40 -11.70 34.18
CA GLU A 54 25.12 -12.06 33.57
C GLU A 54 25.13 -11.85 32.06
N LEU A 55 26.18 -11.27 31.50
CA LEU A 55 26.23 -10.93 30.07
C LEU A 55 26.34 -12.19 29.21
N THR A 56 25.63 -12.16 28.07
CA THR A 56 25.74 -13.15 27.00
C THR A 56 26.05 -12.46 25.66
N PRO A 57 26.75 -13.12 24.73
CA PRO A 57 27.09 -12.51 23.42
C PRO A 57 25.88 -12.12 22.56
N GLU A 58 24.70 -12.73 22.81
CA GLU A 58 23.48 -12.55 22.07
C GLU A 58 22.63 -11.37 22.59
N MET A 59 22.99 -10.83 23.77
CA MET A 59 22.29 -9.69 24.35
C MET A 59 22.36 -8.48 23.43
N PRO A 60 21.24 -7.71 23.33
CA PRO A 60 21.24 -6.41 22.66
C PRO A 60 22.11 -5.42 23.46
N PHE A 61 21.88 -4.12 23.25
CA PHE A 61 22.52 -3.10 24.09
C PHE A 61 22.10 -3.25 25.54
N VAL A 62 23.09 -3.29 26.45
CA VAL A 62 22.89 -3.45 27.89
C VAL A 62 23.60 -2.35 28.68
N GLN A 63 23.18 -2.17 29.92
CA GLN A 63 23.74 -1.21 30.84
C GLN A 63 24.41 -1.96 31.99
N ILE A 64 25.66 -1.59 32.31
CA ILE A 64 26.43 -2.10 33.45
C ILE A 64 26.89 -0.92 34.29
N LYS A 65 27.02 -1.12 35.61
CA LYS A 65 27.49 -0.11 36.56
C LYS A 65 28.75 -0.60 37.25
N GLY A 66 29.80 0.26 37.34
CA GLY A 66 31.06 -0.11 37.96
C GLY A 66 32.11 0.99 37.87
N ARG A 67 33.36 0.63 37.96
CA ARG A 67 34.53 1.54 37.96
C ARG A 67 35.54 1.11 36.93
N ILE A 68 36.30 2.07 36.40
CA ILE A 68 37.45 1.81 35.53
C ILE A 68 38.62 1.46 36.46
N LEU A 69 39.23 0.31 36.26
CA LEU A 69 40.37 -0.17 37.02
C LEU A 69 41.69 0.39 36.47
N SER A 70 41.87 0.33 35.17
CA SER A 70 43.07 0.77 34.47
C SER A 70 42.79 1.07 33.00
N PHE A 71 43.74 1.75 32.37
CA PHE A 71 43.74 2.00 30.94
C PHE A 71 44.95 1.37 30.28
N GLU A 72 44.76 0.78 29.11
CA GLU A 72 45.84 0.29 28.25
C GLU A 72 45.75 0.97 26.87
N GLU A 73 46.91 1.30 26.31
CA GLU A 73 47.02 1.92 25.01
C GLU A 73 47.80 1.03 24.05
N PHE A 74 47.19 0.74 22.90
CA PHE A 74 47.79 -0.05 21.84
C PHE A 74 48.06 0.84 20.63
N ASP A 75 49.29 0.88 20.15
CA ASP A 75 49.67 1.59 18.94
C ASP A 75 49.28 0.76 17.70
N MET A 76 48.34 1.27 16.88
CA MET A 76 47.85 0.60 15.68
C MET A 76 48.52 1.09 14.40
N GLY A 77 49.62 1.87 14.52
CA GLY A 77 50.32 2.50 13.38
C GLY A 77 49.57 3.68 12.75
N LYS A 78 50.29 4.55 12.00
CA LYS A 78 49.75 5.74 11.28
C LYS A 78 48.86 6.66 12.13
N ARG A 79 49.27 7.05 13.34
CA ARG A 79 48.56 7.97 14.26
C ARG A 79 47.23 7.46 14.86
N ASN A 80 46.87 6.21 14.70
CA ASN A 80 45.69 5.63 15.32
C ASN A 80 46.06 4.83 16.56
N LYS A 81 45.61 5.30 17.74
CA LYS A 81 45.80 4.61 19.02
C LYS A 81 44.47 3.98 19.44
N ARG A 82 44.50 2.70 19.80
CA ARG A 82 43.38 2.00 20.45
C ARG A 82 43.54 2.13 21.96
N VAL A 83 42.51 2.65 22.62
CA VAL A 83 42.46 2.70 24.09
C VAL A 83 41.51 1.63 24.58
N VAL A 84 41.93 0.89 25.59
CA VAL A 84 41.12 -0.10 26.30
C VAL A 84 41.11 0.31 27.78
N ALA A 85 39.91 0.46 28.35
CA ALA A 85 39.69 0.63 29.75
C ALA A 85 39.14 -0.67 30.36
N HIS A 86 39.81 -1.21 31.35
CA HIS A 86 39.35 -2.37 32.11
C HIS A 86 38.28 -1.90 33.12
N PHE A 87 37.06 -2.34 32.97
CA PHE A 87 35.93 -1.94 33.77
C PHE A 87 35.41 -3.08 34.61
N SER A 88 35.17 -2.84 35.91
CA SER A 88 34.64 -3.85 36.82
C SER A 88 33.45 -3.35 37.63
N ASP A 89 32.50 -4.24 37.83
CA ASP A 89 31.33 -4.07 38.71
C ASP A 89 31.53 -4.81 40.07
N GLY A 90 32.69 -5.39 40.29
CA GLY A 90 32.97 -6.24 41.47
C GLY A 90 32.59 -7.72 41.27
N PHE A 91 31.82 -8.08 40.27
CA PHE A 91 31.43 -9.47 39.95
C PHE A 91 32.09 -9.97 38.67
N GLY A 92 32.64 -9.08 37.85
CA GLY A 92 33.34 -9.41 36.62
C GLY A 92 34.19 -8.25 36.10
N VAL A 93 34.89 -8.50 34.98
CA VAL A 93 35.67 -7.49 34.27
C VAL A 93 35.28 -7.50 32.79
N ALA A 94 35.02 -6.31 32.24
CA ALA A 94 34.77 -6.08 30.83
C ALA A 94 35.69 -5.00 30.26
N ASP A 95 35.95 -5.02 28.97
CA ASP A 95 36.83 -4.08 28.30
C ASP A 95 36.02 -3.01 27.55
N LEU A 96 36.26 -1.73 27.83
CA LEU A 96 35.71 -0.61 27.10
C LEU A 96 36.72 -0.17 26.06
N VAL A 97 36.36 -0.19 24.77
CA VAL A 97 37.33 -0.05 23.67
C VAL A 97 37.01 1.14 22.79
N TRP A 98 38.02 2.00 22.55
CA TRP A 98 37.93 3.13 21.63
C TRP A 98 39.04 3.05 20.57
N PHE A 99 38.67 3.21 19.33
CA PHE A 99 39.59 3.19 18.18
C PHE A 99 40.05 4.59 17.75
N ARG A 100 39.52 5.64 18.38
CA ARG A 100 39.82 7.05 18.08
C ARG A 100 39.65 7.91 19.34
N GLY A 101 40.41 9.01 19.46
CA GLY A 101 40.16 10.01 20.51
C GLY A 101 40.87 9.72 21.84
N ALA A 102 41.99 8.97 21.86
CA ALA A 102 42.72 8.57 23.05
C ALA A 102 42.94 9.71 24.08
N GLN A 103 43.40 10.87 23.64
CA GLN A 103 43.64 12.03 24.53
C GLN A 103 42.37 12.55 25.22
N TYR A 104 41.21 12.44 24.56
CA TYR A 104 39.93 12.86 25.13
C TYR A 104 39.49 11.89 26.23
N ILE A 105 39.70 10.59 26.04
CA ILE A 105 39.27 9.53 26.97
C ILE A 105 39.95 9.66 28.32
N TYR A 106 41.30 9.81 28.35
CA TYR A 106 42.06 10.01 29.60
C TYR A 106 41.70 11.31 30.34
N LYS A 107 41.28 12.36 29.61
CA LYS A 107 40.85 13.61 30.23
C LYS A 107 39.46 13.51 30.83
N THR A 108 38.62 12.69 30.24
CA THR A 108 37.15 12.64 30.54
C THR A 108 36.86 11.60 31.63
N TYR A 109 37.54 10.44 31.61
CA TYR A 109 37.23 9.34 32.50
C TYR A 109 38.36 9.10 33.49
N LYS A 110 37.97 8.88 34.77
CA LYS A 110 38.91 8.66 35.89
C LYS A 110 38.66 7.31 36.52
N THR A 111 39.71 6.72 37.10
CA THR A 111 39.65 5.40 37.76
C THR A 111 38.88 5.38 39.07
N ASP A 112 38.79 6.50 39.79
CA ASP A 112 38.15 6.57 41.11
C ASP A 112 36.68 6.91 41.07
N THR A 113 36.10 6.98 39.86
CA THR A 113 34.73 7.40 39.67
C THR A 113 33.85 6.21 39.24
N GLU A 114 32.64 6.14 39.79
CA GLU A 114 31.66 5.16 39.43
C GLU A 114 30.91 5.62 38.18
N TYR A 115 30.85 4.73 37.16
CA TYR A 115 30.22 5.01 35.88
C TYR A 115 29.12 4.01 35.57
N ILE A 116 28.17 4.47 34.78
CA ILE A 116 27.21 3.63 34.09
C ILE A 116 27.64 3.56 32.63
N VAL A 117 27.91 2.35 32.16
CA VAL A 117 28.36 2.05 30.81
C VAL A 117 27.23 1.41 30.05
N PHE A 118 26.89 1.97 28.89
CA PHE A 118 25.86 1.45 28.00
C PHE A 118 26.49 1.10 26.65
N GLY A 119 26.24 -0.12 26.16
CA GLY A 119 26.76 -0.59 24.88
C GLY A 119 26.30 -2.01 24.53
N LYS A 120 26.71 -2.48 23.36
CA LYS A 120 26.49 -3.86 22.95
C LYS A 120 27.64 -4.73 23.43
N PRO A 121 27.40 -5.76 24.25
CA PRO A 121 28.46 -6.69 24.67
C PRO A 121 28.86 -7.55 23.47
N THR A 122 30.16 -7.71 23.28
CA THR A 122 30.76 -8.62 22.30
C THR A 122 31.83 -9.42 22.98
N LEU A 123 31.89 -10.73 22.75
CA LEU A 123 32.90 -11.59 23.33
C LEU A 123 34.18 -11.60 22.47
N TYR A 124 35.34 -11.21 23.06
CA TYR A 124 36.60 -11.24 22.36
C TYR A 124 37.69 -11.68 23.33
N GLY A 125 38.48 -12.71 22.96
CA GLY A 125 39.55 -13.23 23.82
C GLY A 125 39.10 -13.74 25.21
N GLY A 126 37.85 -14.22 25.32
CA GLY A 126 37.29 -14.71 26.59
C GLY A 126 36.77 -13.61 27.53
N ARG A 127 36.80 -12.34 27.14
CA ARG A 127 36.22 -11.20 27.88
C ARG A 127 35.17 -10.47 27.08
N PHE A 128 34.18 -9.89 27.77
CA PHE A 128 33.21 -9.00 27.14
C PHE A 128 33.85 -7.66 26.82
N GLN A 129 33.61 -7.17 25.60
CA GLN A 129 34.08 -5.88 25.13
C GLN A 129 32.88 -5.00 24.72
N PHE A 130 33.00 -3.71 25.03
CA PHE A 130 32.06 -2.66 24.58
C PHE A 130 32.83 -1.69 23.69
N ALA A 131 32.49 -1.68 22.39
CA ALA A 131 33.10 -0.79 21.41
C ALA A 131 32.41 0.58 21.41
N HIS A 132 33.19 1.64 21.66
CA HIS A 132 32.68 3.02 21.75
C HIS A 132 31.42 3.14 22.62
N PRO A 133 31.45 2.66 23.89
CA PRO A 133 30.26 2.72 24.74
C PRO A 133 29.91 4.15 25.13
N ASP A 134 28.61 4.36 25.40
CA ASP A 134 28.17 5.57 26.12
C ASP A 134 28.50 5.40 27.62
N ILE A 135 29.13 6.42 28.20
CA ILE A 135 29.53 6.38 29.61
C ILE A 135 29.02 7.64 30.30
N ASP A 136 28.23 7.45 31.35
CA ASP A 136 27.71 8.51 32.20
C ASP A 136 28.20 8.35 33.61
N ASN A 137 28.42 9.47 34.34
CA ASN A 137 28.81 9.43 35.73
C ASN A 137 27.62 8.97 36.59
N ALA A 138 27.80 7.92 37.39
CA ALA A 138 26.72 7.35 38.19
C ALA A 138 26.16 8.30 39.25
N GLN A 139 26.94 9.29 39.71
CA GLN A 139 26.50 10.30 40.67
C GLN A 139 25.62 11.40 40.03
N SER A 140 25.78 11.61 38.72
CA SER A 140 24.99 12.64 37.98
C SER A 140 23.66 12.15 37.45
N LEU A 141 23.41 10.86 37.48
CA LEU A 141 22.17 10.21 37.04
C LEU A 141 21.39 9.79 38.27
N GLN A 142 20.23 10.43 38.49
CA GLN A 142 19.23 9.88 39.42
C GLN A 142 18.65 8.62 38.79
N LEU A 143 18.51 7.55 39.56
CA LEU A 143 17.85 6.30 39.11
C LEU A 143 16.45 6.52 38.60
N SER A 144 15.77 7.61 39.03
CA SER A 144 14.46 8.06 38.56
C SER A 144 14.46 8.56 37.09
N ASP A 145 15.61 8.95 36.54
CA ASP A 145 15.75 9.41 35.16
C ASP A 145 16.09 8.28 34.19
N MET A 146 16.22 7.04 34.68
CA MET A 146 16.47 5.85 33.89
C MET A 146 15.16 5.28 33.35
N GLY A 147 14.64 5.91 32.32
CA GLY A 147 13.51 5.43 31.54
C GLY A 147 13.96 4.76 30.25
N MET A 148 13.04 4.67 29.31
CA MET A 148 13.34 4.24 27.95
C MET A 148 13.97 5.40 27.18
N GLN A 149 15.26 5.32 26.83
CA GLN A 149 15.94 6.37 26.09
C GLN A 149 15.50 6.42 24.64
N PRO A 150 15.02 7.57 24.16
CA PRO A 150 14.62 7.76 22.76
C PRO A 150 15.83 7.94 21.83
N TYR A 151 15.77 7.36 20.65
CA TYR A 151 16.72 7.55 19.56
C TYR A 151 16.06 8.24 18.38
N TYR A 152 16.64 9.37 17.95
CA TYR A 152 16.17 10.19 16.84
C TYR A 152 17.00 9.96 15.58
N GLY A 153 16.34 10.00 14.42
CA GLY A 153 16.99 9.95 13.12
C GLY A 153 17.97 11.13 12.93
N THR A 154 19.12 10.90 12.32
CA THR A 154 20.12 11.94 12.02
C THR A 154 20.84 11.64 10.73
N THR A 155 21.14 12.67 9.94
CA THR A 155 21.94 12.55 8.74
C THR A 155 23.44 12.64 9.06
N GLU A 156 24.29 12.20 8.13
CA GLU A 156 25.75 12.33 8.30
C GLU A 156 26.22 13.80 8.42
N LYS A 157 25.52 14.71 7.75
CA LYS A 157 25.80 16.16 7.88
C LYS A 157 25.49 16.68 9.28
N MET A 158 24.34 16.26 9.84
CA MET A 158 23.95 16.60 11.20
C MET A 158 24.98 16.14 12.23
N LYS A 159 25.43 14.88 12.12
CA LYS A 159 26.45 14.32 13.00
C LYS A 159 27.77 15.12 12.96
N LYS A 160 28.23 15.53 11.76
CA LYS A 160 29.44 16.35 11.58
C LYS A 160 29.32 17.73 12.26
N MET A 161 28.10 18.25 12.38
CA MET A 161 27.82 19.54 13.02
C MET A 161 27.40 19.42 14.50
N GLY A 162 27.57 18.22 15.08
CA GLY A 162 27.26 17.97 16.50
C GLY A 162 25.77 17.76 16.82
N LEU A 163 24.91 17.67 15.81
CA LEU A 163 23.49 17.33 15.96
C LEU A 163 23.32 15.80 15.89
N THR A 164 23.75 15.12 16.95
CA THR A 164 23.54 13.68 17.14
C THR A 164 22.15 13.41 17.71
N SER A 165 21.71 12.14 17.73
CA SER A 165 20.46 11.73 18.40
C SER A 165 20.37 12.25 19.84
N ARG A 166 21.48 12.19 20.60
CA ARG A 166 21.54 12.69 21.97
C ARG A 166 21.42 14.22 22.06
N ALA A 167 21.88 14.95 21.04
CA ALA A 167 21.69 16.41 20.97
C ALA A 167 20.21 16.76 20.70
N ILE A 168 19.53 16.00 19.83
CA ILE A 168 18.10 16.20 19.57
C ILE A 168 17.28 15.83 20.81
N GLU A 169 17.61 14.71 21.48
CA GLU A 169 16.99 14.32 22.74
C GLU A 169 17.03 15.46 23.77
N LYS A 170 18.19 16.08 24.00
CA LYS A 170 18.32 17.21 24.91
C LYS A 170 17.48 18.41 24.51
N ILE A 171 17.40 18.71 23.22
CA ILE A 171 16.58 19.81 22.70
C ILE A 171 15.10 19.50 22.90
N ALA A 172 14.67 18.27 22.63
CA ALA A 172 13.29 17.81 22.85
C ALA A 172 12.92 17.86 24.34
N LYS A 173 13.84 17.52 25.25
CA LYS A 173 13.62 17.62 26.71
C LYS A 173 13.33 19.07 27.12
N VAL A 174 14.15 20.00 26.69
CA VAL A 174 13.94 21.44 26.96
C VAL A 174 12.61 21.93 26.40
N LEU A 175 12.20 21.44 25.22
CA LEU A 175 10.89 21.78 24.65
C LEU A 175 9.76 21.29 25.55
N ILE A 176 9.75 20.02 25.93
CA ILE A 176 8.68 19.40 26.73
C ILE A 176 8.56 20.04 28.11
N GLU A 177 9.68 20.40 28.74
CA GLU A 177 9.69 21.10 30.03
C GLU A 177 9.11 22.54 29.91
N LYS A 178 9.30 23.18 28.76
CA LYS A 178 8.82 24.56 28.50
C LYS A 178 7.36 24.61 28.05
N LEU A 179 6.82 23.54 27.47
CA LEU A 179 5.46 23.51 26.96
C LEU A 179 4.43 23.48 28.10
N PRO A 180 3.39 24.32 28.05
CA PRO A 180 2.22 24.16 28.90
C PRO A 180 1.49 22.87 28.56
N ALA A 181 0.52 22.51 29.36
CA ALA A 181 -0.35 21.36 29.04
C ALA A 181 -1.01 21.55 27.67
N LEU A 182 -0.87 20.56 26.81
CA LEU A 182 -1.42 20.61 25.45
C LEU A 182 -2.93 20.37 25.49
N PRO A 183 -3.73 21.23 24.85
CA PRO A 183 -5.18 21.06 24.82
C PRO A 183 -5.58 19.80 24.06
N GLU A 184 -6.66 19.15 24.54
CA GLU A 184 -7.24 18.01 23.84
C GLU A 184 -7.95 18.49 22.57
N THR A 185 -7.82 17.69 21.51
CA THR A 185 -8.41 17.98 20.20
C THR A 185 -9.42 16.94 19.76
N LEU A 186 -9.38 15.74 20.36
CA LEU A 186 -10.38 14.72 20.13
C LEU A 186 -11.59 14.94 21.04
N PRO A 187 -12.80 14.63 20.56
CA PRO A 187 -14.00 14.64 21.40
C PRO A 187 -13.91 13.68 22.60
N ASP A 188 -14.45 14.09 23.74
CA ASP A 188 -14.39 13.31 25.00
C ASP A 188 -14.98 11.90 24.85
N PHE A 189 -16.06 11.75 24.07
CA PHE A 189 -16.67 10.44 23.87
C PHE A 189 -15.73 9.44 23.18
N ILE A 190 -14.82 9.90 22.31
CA ILE A 190 -13.82 9.07 21.65
C ILE A 190 -12.74 8.65 22.64
N THR A 191 -12.17 9.63 23.38
CA THR A 191 -11.09 9.38 24.34
C THR A 191 -11.55 8.43 25.45
N HIS A 192 -12.77 8.60 25.98
CA HIS A 192 -13.35 7.75 27.02
C HIS A 192 -13.67 6.34 26.48
N ARG A 193 -14.33 6.22 25.33
CA ARG A 193 -14.71 4.92 24.75
C ARG A 193 -13.51 4.05 24.40
N LEU A 194 -12.45 4.67 23.92
CA LEU A 194 -11.24 3.97 23.47
C LEU A 194 -10.16 3.91 24.55
N HIS A 195 -10.42 4.42 25.74
CA HIS A 195 -9.48 4.49 26.86
C HIS A 195 -8.13 5.10 26.44
N LEU A 196 -8.16 6.17 25.63
CA LEU A 196 -6.97 6.84 25.16
C LEU A 196 -6.42 7.80 26.24
N VAL A 197 -5.12 7.84 26.39
CA VAL A 197 -4.45 8.85 27.22
C VAL A 197 -4.64 10.25 26.62
N SER A 198 -4.51 11.29 27.45
CA SER A 198 -4.64 12.68 26.99
C SER A 198 -3.56 13.01 25.94
N ARG A 199 -3.83 14.03 25.14
CA ARG A 199 -2.87 14.49 24.12
C ARG A 199 -1.54 14.92 24.75
N ASP A 200 -1.58 15.65 25.85
CA ASP A 200 -0.39 16.10 26.60
C ASP A 200 0.43 14.92 27.12
N GLU A 201 -0.23 13.96 27.75
CA GLU A 201 0.42 12.73 28.24
C GLU A 201 1.05 11.93 27.10
N ALA A 202 0.38 11.81 25.96
CA ALA A 202 0.89 11.09 24.81
C ALA A 202 2.18 11.73 24.24
N PHE A 203 2.20 13.06 24.07
CA PHE A 203 3.40 13.74 23.58
C PHE A 203 4.56 13.72 24.59
N ARG A 204 4.29 13.77 25.89
CA ARG A 204 5.34 13.62 26.91
C ARG A 204 5.92 12.22 26.91
N ASN A 205 5.06 11.21 26.90
CA ASN A 205 5.45 9.80 26.98
C ASN A 205 6.03 9.23 25.67
N ILE A 206 5.78 9.83 24.50
CA ILE A 206 6.46 9.43 23.26
C ILE A 206 7.93 9.86 23.26
N HIS A 207 8.25 10.98 23.89
CA HIS A 207 9.62 11.48 23.97
C HIS A 207 10.35 10.98 25.22
N TYR A 208 9.66 10.86 26.36
CA TYR A 208 10.24 10.47 27.65
C TYR A 208 9.35 9.47 28.40
N PRO A 209 9.21 8.23 27.90
CA PRO A 209 8.43 7.22 28.59
C PRO A 209 9.18 6.67 29.82
N HIS A 210 8.49 6.57 30.95
CA HIS A 210 9.05 5.93 32.14
C HIS A 210 8.94 4.41 32.09
N SER A 211 8.00 3.89 31.30
CA SER A 211 7.78 2.45 31.16
C SER A 211 7.41 2.09 29.71
N HIS A 212 7.58 0.81 29.37
CA HIS A 212 7.14 0.27 28.07
C HIS A 212 5.61 0.41 27.89
N GLN A 213 4.85 0.30 28.98
CA GLN A 213 3.39 0.42 28.94
C GLN A 213 2.94 1.85 28.60
N GLU A 214 3.57 2.87 29.20
CA GLU A 214 3.30 4.28 28.90
C GLU A 214 3.66 4.62 27.45
N LEU A 215 4.83 4.14 26.98
CA LEU A 215 5.21 4.29 25.58
C LEU A 215 4.17 3.68 24.62
N GLN A 216 3.69 2.47 24.93
CA GLN A 216 2.70 1.81 24.09
C GLN A 216 1.38 2.57 24.06
N LYS A 217 0.89 3.08 25.20
CA LYS A 217 -0.32 3.91 25.26
C LYS A 217 -0.15 5.21 24.46
N ALA A 218 1.01 5.87 24.59
CA ALA A 218 1.32 7.08 23.82
C ALA A 218 1.35 6.80 22.31
N GLN A 219 1.99 5.71 21.88
CA GLN A 219 2.02 5.29 20.47
C GLN A 219 0.62 5.02 19.92
N VAL A 220 -0.22 4.28 20.65
CA VAL A 220 -1.60 4.00 20.24
C VAL A 220 -2.39 5.30 20.09
N ARG A 221 -2.27 6.21 21.06
CA ARG A 221 -2.96 7.50 21.04
C ARG A 221 -2.57 8.36 19.84
N LEU A 222 -1.27 8.53 19.58
CA LEU A 222 -0.77 9.37 18.50
C LEU A 222 -1.04 8.76 17.12
N LYS A 223 -0.89 7.45 16.97
CA LYS A 223 -1.26 6.74 15.74
C LYS A 223 -2.75 6.85 15.44
N PHE A 224 -3.60 6.67 16.47
CA PHE A 224 -5.03 6.84 16.31
C PHE A 224 -5.38 8.26 15.89
N GLU A 225 -4.82 9.29 16.55
CA GLU A 225 -5.08 10.70 16.24
C GLU A 225 -4.71 11.02 14.79
N GLU A 226 -3.53 10.61 14.35
CA GLU A 226 -3.06 10.83 12.98
C GLU A 226 -4.00 10.19 11.95
N LEU A 227 -4.33 8.92 12.13
CA LEU A 227 -5.25 8.19 11.24
C LEU A 227 -6.68 8.76 11.30
N PHE A 228 -7.13 9.20 12.47
CA PHE A 228 -8.45 9.81 12.64
C PHE A 228 -8.59 11.11 11.84
N TYR A 229 -7.61 12.01 11.91
CA TYR A 229 -7.65 13.25 11.13
C TYR A 229 -7.57 12.99 9.62
N VAL A 230 -6.82 12.01 9.18
CA VAL A 230 -6.80 11.56 7.79
C VAL A 230 -8.20 11.11 7.36
N GLN A 231 -8.83 10.19 8.12
CA GLN A 231 -10.16 9.68 7.79
C GLN A 231 -11.22 10.77 7.88
N LEU A 232 -11.13 11.65 8.86
CA LEU A 232 -12.06 12.78 9.02
C LEU A 232 -12.00 13.73 7.82
N ASN A 233 -10.80 14.04 7.32
CA ASN A 233 -10.64 14.91 6.15
C ASN A 233 -11.23 14.27 4.89
N ILE A 234 -10.99 12.98 4.68
CA ILE A 234 -11.54 12.21 3.57
C ILE A 234 -13.07 12.19 3.62
N LEU A 235 -13.64 11.82 4.77
CA LEU A 235 -15.09 11.71 4.92
C LEU A 235 -15.79 13.08 4.83
N ARG A 236 -15.16 14.13 5.33
CA ARG A 236 -15.67 15.51 5.15
C ARG A 236 -15.73 15.88 3.68
N TYR A 237 -14.63 15.65 2.93
CA TYR A 237 -14.62 15.93 1.49
C TYR A 237 -15.71 15.14 0.75
N ALA A 238 -15.85 13.85 1.04
CA ALA A 238 -16.90 13.01 0.47
C ALA A 238 -18.32 13.52 0.83
N SER A 239 -18.52 13.93 2.09
CA SER A 239 -19.80 14.49 2.56
C SER A 239 -20.14 15.80 1.86
N ASP A 240 -19.16 16.69 1.68
CA ASP A 240 -19.34 17.97 0.96
C ASP A 240 -19.71 17.73 -0.51
N GLN A 241 -19.09 16.76 -1.18
CA GLN A 241 -19.43 16.38 -2.56
C GLN A 241 -20.86 15.81 -2.64
N ARG A 242 -21.22 14.88 -1.75
CA ARG A 242 -22.56 14.27 -1.70
C ARG A 242 -23.68 15.28 -1.43
N ARG A 243 -23.38 16.41 -0.79
CA ARG A 243 -24.34 17.50 -0.57
C ARG A 243 -24.52 18.40 -1.78
N LYS A 244 -23.44 18.64 -2.52
CA LYS A 244 -23.46 19.50 -3.71
C LYS A 244 -24.26 18.86 -4.85
N TYR A 245 -24.24 17.54 -4.95
CA TYR A 245 -24.80 16.82 -6.07
C TYR A 245 -25.90 15.85 -5.61
N ARG A 246 -27.14 16.09 -6.08
CA ARG A 246 -28.22 15.12 -5.96
C ARG A 246 -27.99 14.00 -6.97
N GLY A 247 -28.09 12.74 -6.53
CA GLY A 247 -28.05 11.58 -7.41
C GLY A 247 -29.42 11.30 -8.05
N TYR A 248 -29.40 10.53 -9.12
CA TYR A 248 -30.60 9.91 -9.61
C TYR A 248 -31.15 8.88 -8.62
N VAL A 249 -32.47 8.59 -8.68
CA VAL A 249 -33.08 7.58 -7.81
C VAL A 249 -33.59 6.45 -8.69
N PHE A 250 -33.03 5.26 -8.52
CA PHE A 250 -33.41 4.06 -9.27
C PHE A 250 -34.24 3.13 -8.38
N ASN A 251 -35.53 3.46 -8.25
CA ASN A 251 -36.46 2.70 -7.40
C ASN A 251 -36.93 1.39 -8.04
N ARG A 252 -36.93 1.33 -9.35
CA ARG A 252 -37.55 0.23 -10.09
C ARG A 252 -36.51 -0.86 -10.41
N VAL A 253 -36.87 -2.10 -10.09
CA VAL A 253 -36.28 -3.32 -10.69
C VAL A 253 -37.40 -3.87 -11.60
N GLY A 254 -37.26 -3.64 -12.89
CA GLY A 254 -38.33 -3.85 -13.85
C GLY A 254 -38.19 -5.13 -14.67
N GLU A 255 -38.80 -5.13 -15.84
CA GLU A 255 -38.84 -6.32 -16.70
C GLU A 255 -37.49 -6.69 -17.30
N ILE A 256 -36.65 -5.68 -17.62
CA ILE A 256 -35.31 -5.92 -18.20
C ILE A 256 -34.46 -6.74 -17.25
N PHE A 257 -34.36 -6.29 -16.00
CA PHE A 257 -33.55 -6.99 -14.98
C PHE A 257 -34.16 -8.38 -14.68
N ASN A 258 -35.46 -8.46 -14.46
CA ASN A 258 -36.13 -9.71 -14.10
C ASN A 258 -36.05 -10.76 -15.21
N SER A 259 -36.24 -10.35 -16.48
CA SER A 259 -36.09 -11.23 -17.63
C SER A 259 -34.65 -11.76 -17.77
N PHE A 260 -33.67 -10.87 -17.60
CA PHE A 260 -32.26 -11.26 -17.58
C PHE A 260 -31.97 -12.29 -16.48
N TYR A 261 -32.42 -12.00 -15.26
CA TYR A 261 -32.19 -12.87 -14.10
C TYR A 261 -32.82 -14.26 -14.24
N ALA A 262 -34.00 -14.32 -14.85
CA ALA A 262 -34.75 -15.56 -15.04
C ALA A 262 -34.23 -16.40 -16.21
N ASN A 263 -33.82 -15.77 -17.33
CA ASN A 263 -33.63 -16.47 -18.60
C ASN A 263 -32.17 -16.47 -19.10
N ASN A 264 -31.39 -15.46 -18.76
CA ASN A 264 -30.09 -15.25 -19.35
C ASN A 264 -28.92 -15.49 -18.37
N LEU A 265 -29.21 -15.65 -17.06
CA LEU A 265 -28.18 -15.90 -16.07
C LEU A 265 -27.70 -17.35 -16.15
N PRO A 266 -26.45 -17.62 -16.53
CA PRO A 266 -25.98 -19.00 -16.79
C PRO A 266 -25.71 -19.82 -15.52
N PHE A 267 -25.69 -19.18 -14.33
CA PHE A 267 -25.44 -19.81 -13.05
C PHE A 267 -26.07 -18.99 -11.91
N SER A 268 -26.26 -19.61 -10.75
CA SER A 268 -26.72 -18.90 -9.55
C SER A 268 -25.65 -17.95 -9.01
N LEU A 269 -26.07 -16.75 -8.59
CA LEU A 269 -25.15 -15.80 -7.94
C LEU A 269 -24.62 -16.34 -6.63
N THR A 270 -23.35 -16.05 -6.33
CA THR A 270 -22.74 -16.33 -5.02
C THR A 270 -23.33 -15.45 -3.94
N GLY A 271 -23.13 -15.84 -2.66
CA GLY A 271 -23.56 -15.03 -1.52
C GLY A 271 -22.95 -13.63 -1.54
N ALA A 272 -21.66 -13.53 -1.89
CA ALA A 272 -20.96 -12.26 -2.02
C ALA A 272 -21.54 -11.38 -3.14
N GLN A 273 -21.84 -11.94 -4.30
CA GLN A 273 -22.44 -11.18 -5.41
C GLN A 273 -23.83 -10.65 -5.03
N LYS A 274 -24.66 -11.45 -4.35
CA LYS A 274 -25.98 -11.02 -3.86
C LYS A 274 -25.85 -9.88 -2.85
N ARG A 275 -24.93 -10.00 -1.87
CA ARG A 275 -24.63 -8.96 -0.89
C ARG A 275 -24.26 -7.65 -1.57
N VAL A 276 -23.33 -7.70 -2.51
CA VAL A 276 -22.86 -6.51 -3.25
C VAL A 276 -24.00 -5.88 -4.06
N MET A 277 -24.85 -6.66 -4.71
CA MET A 277 -26.02 -6.14 -5.43
C MET A 277 -27.00 -5.42 -4.49
N HIS A 278 -27.17 -5.92 -3.25
CA HIS A 278 -27.98 -5.22 -2.24
C HIS A 278 -27.35 -3.88 -1.82
N GLU A 279 -26.03 -3.83 -1.61
CA GLU A 279 -25.31 -2.60 -1.28
C GLU A 279 -25.43 -1.55 -2.41
N ILE A 280 -25.20 -1.95 -3.66
CA ILE A 280 -25.34 -1.09 -4.85
C ILE A 280 -26.77 -0.56 -4.97
N ARG A 281 -27.77 -1.43 -4.80
CA ARG A 281 -29.17 -1.03 -4.88
C ARG A 281 -29.55 -0.03 -3.77
N ALA A 282 -29.10 -0.25 -2.55
CA ALA A 282 -29.34 0.69 -1.45
C ALA A 282 -28.81 2.09 -1.77
N ASP A 283 -27.60 2.18 -2.35
CA ASP A 283 -27.03 3.46 -2.78
C ASP A 283 -27.86 4.11 -3.89
N MET A 284 -28.23 3.36 -4.92
CA MET A 284 -28.97 3.88 -6.08
C MET A 284 -30.39 4.34 -5.71
N CYS A 285 -30.97 3.82 -4.63
CA CYS A 285 -32.27 4.27 -4.10
C CYS A 285 -32.17 5.46 -3.13
N SER A 286 -30.96 5.81 -2.66
CA SER A 286 -30.75 6.79 -1.58
C SER A 286 -31.01 8.27 -1.95
N GLY A 287 -31.14 8.59 -3.25
CA GLY A 287 -31.18 9.96 -3.76
C GLY A 287 -29.84 10.70 -3.73
N LYS A 288 -28.77 10.01 -3.34
CA LYS A 288 -27.38 10.48 -3.41
C LYS A 288 -26.66 9.83 -4.57
N GLN A 289 -25.68 10.51 -5.14
CA GLN A 289 -24.83 9.89 -6.16
C GLN A 289 -24.09 8.69 -5.54
N MET A 290 -24.28 7.49 -6.11
CA MET A 290 -23.44 6.35 -5.79
C MET A 290 -22.05 6.57 -6.35
N ASN A 291 -21.02 6.38 -5.52
CA ASN A 291 -19.63 6.37 -5.93
C ASN A 291 -18.95 5.18 -5.22
N ARG A 292 -18.93 4.02 -5.89
CA ARG A 292 -18.61 2.74 -5.24
C ARG A 292 -17.48 2.01 -5.96
N LEU A 293 -16.54 1.46 -5.18
CA LEU A 293 -15.47 0.58 -5.64
C LEU A 293 -15.87 -0.89 -5.43
N LEU A 294 -15.97 -1.62 -6.52
CA LEU A 294 -16.21 -3.06 -6.54
C LEU A 294 -14.87 -3.78 -6.67
N GLN A 295 -14.45 -4.41 -5.60
CA GLN A 295 -13.24 -5.23 -5.56
C GLN A 295 -13.58 -6.71 -5.65
N GLY A 296 -12.70 -7.47 -6.27
CA GLY A 296 -12.80 -8.92 -6.31
C GLY A 296 -11.68 -9.50 -7.16
N ASP A 297 -11.33 -10.72 -6.88
CA ASP A 297 -10.27 -11.41 -7.63
C ASP A 297 -10.62 -11.56 -9.12
N VAL A 298 -9.63 -11.91 -9.94
CA VAL A 298 -9.85 -12.17 -11.35
C VAL A 298 -10.85 -13.32 -11.51
N GLY A 299 -11.94 -13.06 -12.27
CA GLY A 299 -13.00 -14.03 -12.49
C GLY A 299 -14.00 -14.23 -11.34
N SER A 300 -14.05 -13.32 -10.36
CA SER A 300 -15.07 -13.30 -9.29
C SER A 300 -16.47 -12.89 -9.78
N GLY A 301 -16.60 -12.50 -11.06
CA GLY A 301 -17.89 -12.11 -11.67
C GLY A 301 -18.22 -10.61 -11.54
N LYS A 302 -17.22 -9.74 -11.37
CA LYS A 302 -17.42 -8.26 -11.33
C LYS A 302 -18.19 -7.72 -12.54
N THR A 303 -17.85 -8.20 -13.74
CA THR A 303 -18.52 -7.79 -14.99
C THR A 303 -20.01 -8.13 -14.98
N LEU A 304 -20.39 -9.27 -14.41
CA LEU A 304 -21.81 -9.64 -14.26
C LEU A 304 -22.54 -8.70 -13.29
N VAL A 305 -21.93 -8.40 -12.15
CA VAL A 305 -22.51 -7.42 -11.18
C VAL A 305 -22.66 -6.04 -11.84
N ALA A 306 -21.66 -5.61 -12.61
CA ALA A 306 -21.73 -4.35 -13.36
C ALA A 306 -22.86 -4.37 -14.40
N LEU A 307 -23.01 -5.46 -15.17
CA LEU A 307 -24.10 -5.62 -16.13
C LEU A 307 -25.46 -5.57 -15.43
N MET A 308 -25.64 -6.31 -14.35
CA MET A 308 -26.90 -6.27 -13.59
C MET A 308 -27.21 -4.86 -13.06
N THR A 309 -26.19 -4.11 -12.64
CA THR A 309 -26.34 -2.70 -12.24
C THR A 309 -26.75 -1.81 -13.42
N MET A 310 -26.18 -2.04 -14.61
CA MET A 310 -26.59 -1.33 -15.83
C MET A 310 -28.06 -1.63 -16.20
N LEU A 311 -28.51 -2.88 -16.09
CA LEU A 311 -29.87 -3.26 -16.35
C LEU A 311 -30.88 -2.58 -15.41
N ILE A 312 -30.51 -2.37 -14.13
CA ILE A 312 -31.33 -1.56 -13.22
C ILE A 312 -31.41 -0.11 -13.71
N ALA A 313 -30.33 0.49 -14.22
CA ALA A 313 -30.37 1.83 -14.79
C ALA A 313 -31.31 1.90 -16.00
N LEU A 314 -31.28 0.91 -16.90
CA LEU A 314 -32.19 0.81 -18.06
C LEU A 314 -33.66 0.69 -17.65
N ASP A 315 -33.95 -0.12 -16.62
CA ASP A 315 -35.31 -0.25 -16.07
C ASP A 315 -35.88 1.08 -15.52
N ASN A 316 -35.00 2.02 -15.17
CA ASN A 316 -35.38 3.37 -14.72
C ASN A 316 -35.31 4.44 -15.85
N GLY A 317 -35.14 4.01 -17.10
CA GLY A 317 -35.15 4.90 -18.28
C GLY A 317 -33.83 5.65 -18.52
N PHE A 318 -32.72 5.18 -17.95
CA PHE A 318 -31.40 5.78 -18.12
C PHE A 318 -30.48 4.93 -18.98
N GLN A 319 -29.55 5.59 -19.66
CA GLN A 319 -28.46 4.94 -20.37
C GLN A 319 -27.31 4.63 -19.40
N ALA A 320 -26.51 3.63 -19.77
CA ALA A 320 -25.29 3.26 -19.03
C ALA A 320 -24.06 3.26 -19.94
N CYS A 321 -22.89 3.51 -19.38
CA CYS A 321 -21.63 3.30 -20.09
C CYS A 321 -20.65 2.43 -19.28
N MET A 322 -19.79 1.70 -20.01
CA MET A 322 -18.69 0.94 -19.45
C MET A 322 -17.38 1.38 -20.09
N MET A 323 -16.46 1.86 -19.26
CA MET A 323 -15.13 2.31 -19.68
C MET A 323 -14.08 1.26 -19.35
N ALA A 324 -13.29 0.89 -20.35
CA ALA A 324 -12.15 0.01 -20.21
C ALA A 324 -10.83 0.74 -20.54
N PRO A 325 -9.70 0.35 -19.95
CA PRO A 325 -8.41 1.03 -20.15
C PRO A 325 -7.82 0.80 -21.56
N THR A 326 -8.21 -0.25 -22.25
CA THR A 326 -7.70 -0.60 -23.59
C THR A 326 -8.82 -1.01 -24.53
N GLU A 327 -8.57 -0.93 -25.85
CA GLU A 327 -9.51 -1.32 -26.88
C GLU A 327 -9.86 -2.80 -26.82
N ILE A 328 -8.86 -3.66 -26.62
CA ILE A 328 -9.03 -5.12 -26.49
C ILE A 328 -9.99 -5.45 -25.32
N LEU A 329 -9.82 -4.80 -24.18
CA LEU A 329 -10.73 -5.00 -23.05
C LEU A 329 -12.13 -4.48 -23.32
N ALA A 330 -12.25 -3.34 -24.00
CA ALA A 330 -13.55 -2.82 -24.39
C ALA A 330 -14.29 -3.78 -25.32
N GLU A 331 -13.60 -4.38 -26.30
CA GLU A 331 -14.16 -5.39 -27.20
C GLU A 331 -14.58 -6.67 -26.47
N GLN A 332 -13.77 -7.13 -25.52
CA GLN A 332 -14.11 -8.29 -24.69
C GLN A 332 -15.34 -8.03 -23.82
N HIS A 333 -15.43 -6.84 -23.20
CA HIS A 333 -16.62 -6.47 -22.45
C HIS A 333 -17.84 -6.40 -23.35
N LEU A 334 -17.72 -5.83 -24.55
CA LEU A 334 -18.82 -5.81 -25.53
C LEU A 334 -19.29 -7.21 -25.88
N GLN A 335 -18.37 -8.12 -26.23
CA GLN A 335 -18.71 -9.50 -26.57
C GLN A 335 -19.40 -10.21 -25.40
N THR A 336 -18.81 -10.12 -24.20
CA THR A 336 -19.38 -10.73 -22.99
C THR A 336 -20.78 -10.17 -22.67
N ILE A 337 -20.99 -8.85 -22.77
CA ILE A 337 -22.28 -8.24 -22.53
C ILE A 337 -23.28 -8.69 -23.58
N ARG A 338 -22.92 -8.71 -24.86
CA ARG A 338 -23.79 -9.20 -25.94
C ARG A 338 -24.20 -10.67 -25.80
N GLU A 339 -23.26 -11.52 -25.34
CA GLU A 339 -23.54 -12.93 -25.05
C GLU A 339 -24.58 -13.07 -23.92
N PHE A 340 -24.40 -12.33 -22.83
CA PHE A 340 -25.34 -12.32 -21.73
C PHE A 340 -26.71 -11.75 -22.10
N LEU A 341 -26.78 -10.76 -22.99
CA LEU A 341 -28.01 -10.10 -23.43
C LEU A 341 -28.66 -10.75 -24.67
N LYS A 342 -28.15 -11.92 -25.06
CA LYS A 342 -28.69 -12.61 -26.25
C LYS A 342 -30.19 -12.85 -26.13
N GLY A 343 -30.96 -12.38 -27.12
CA GLY A 343 -32.42 -12.51 -27.14
C GLY A 343 -33.18 -11.38 -26.41
N MET A 344 -32.46 -10.42 -25.82
CA MET A 344 -33.04 -9.20 -25.23
C MET A 344 -32.93 -8.03 -26.24
N ASP A 345 -33.96 -7.15 -26.27
CA ASP A 345 -33.96 -5.97 -27.12
C ASP A 345 -33.19 -4.81 -26.45
N ILE A 346 -31.87 -4.96 -26.34
CA ILE A 346 -30.94 -3.98 -25.76
C ILE A 346 -29.83 -3.71 -26.75
N ARG A 347 -29.71 -2.47 -27.22
CA ARG A 347 -28.68 -2.06 -28.15
C ARG A 347 -27.40 -1.68 -27.40
N VAL A 348 -26.32 -2.44 -27.66
CA VAL A 348 -24.98 -2.24 -27.08
C VAL A 348 -23.99 -1.90 -28.19
N GLU A 349 -23.32 -0.76 -28.09
CA GLU A 349 -22.35 -0.28 -29.09
C GLU A 349 -20.94 -0.08 -28.49
N LEU A 350 -19.95 -0.12 -29.40
CA LEU A 350 -18.52 0.08 -29.06
C LEU A 350 -18.03 1.44 -29.57
N LEU A 351 -17.39 2.21 -28.69
CA LEU A 351 -16.75 3.47 -29.05
C LEU A 351 -15.29 3.49 -28.59
N THR A 352 -14.35 3.34 -29.52
CA THR A 352 -12.91 3.39 -29.29
C THR A 352 -12.24 4.35 -30.28
N GLY A 353 -10.94 4.58 -30.13
CA GLY A 353 -10.16 5.45 -31.03
C GLY A 353 -10.10 4.97 -32.49
N ILE A 354 -10.31 3.65 -32.71
CA ILE A 354 -10.31 3.06 -34.06
C ILE A 354 -11.61 3.36 -34.81
N VAL A 355 -12.73 3.53 -34.09
CA VAL A 355 -14.05 3.81 -34.71
C VAL A 355 -14.08 5.24 -35.25
N LYS A 356 -14.08 5.41 -36.58
CA LYS A 356 -13.98 6.71 -37.24
C LYS A 356 -15.08 6.90 -38.29
N GLY A 357 -15.22 8.15 -38.79
CA GLY A 357 -16.07 8.50 -39.93
C GLY A 357 -17.53 8.25 -39.69
N LYS A 358 -18.25 7.79 -40.75
CA LYS A 358 -19.71 7.58 -40.74
C LYS A 358 -20.19 6.62 -39.64
N LYS A 359 -19.40 5.55 -39.33
CA LYS A 359 -19.77 4.60 -38.30
C LYS A 359 -19.77 5.26 -36.91
N ARG A 360 -18.74 6.09 -36.62
CA ARG A 360 -18.68 6.86 -35.37
C ARG A 360 -19.88 7.81 -35.25
N GLN A 361 -20.19 8.56 -36.32
CA GLN A 361 -21.29 9.51 -36.30
C GLN A 361 -22.64 8.82 -36.07
N ALA A 362 -22.90 7.68 -36.73
CA ALA A 362 -24.10 6.92 -36.51
C ALA A 362 -24.27 6.43 -35.07
N ILE A 363 -23.17 6.02 -34.41
CA ILE A 363 -23.22 5.65 -33.00
C ILE A 363 -23.50 6.87 -32.09
N LEU A 364 -22.88 8.02 -32.38
CA LEU A 364 -23.11 9.26 -31.63
C LEU A 364 -24.56 9.77 -31.78
N ASP A 365 -25.12 9.73 -32.98
CA ASP A 365 -26.48 10.13 -33.24
C ASP A 365 -27.49 9.19 -32.51
N ALA A 366 -27.26 7.87 -32.58
CA ALA A 366 -28.09 6.88 -31.90
C ALA A 366 -27.96 6.96 -30.37
N LEU A 367 -26.81 7.39 -29.86
CA LEU A 367 -26.62 7.62 -28.43
C LEU A 367 -27.35 8.87 -27.94
N ALA A 368 -27.31 9.95 -28.73
CA ALA A 368 -27.94 11.21 -28.39
C ALA A 368 -29.47 11.14 -28.45
N CYS A 369 -30.07 10.26 -29.26
CA CYS A 369 -31.53 10.02 -29.27
C CYS A 369 -31.95 8.88 -28.31
N GLY A 370 -31.05 8.22 -27.61
CA GLY A 370 -31.37 7.19 -26.61
C GLY A 370 -31.58 5.78 -27.17
N GLU A 371 -31.37 5.55 -28.48
CA GLU A 371 -31.44 4.21 -29.09
C GLU A 371 -30.32 3.29 -28.60
N VAL A 372 -29.11 3.82 -28.34
CA VAL A 372 -28.02 3.07 -27.72
C VAL A 372 -28.21 3.16 -26.22
N GLN A 373 -28.54 2.04 -25.60
CA GLN A 373 -28.79 1.95 -24.15
C GLN A 373 -27.52 1.71 -23.33
N ILE A 374 -26.58 0.94 -23.87
CA ILE A 374 -25.29 0.69 -23.25
C ILE A 374 -24.16 1.03 -24.21
N LEU A 375 -23.26 1.91 -23.81
CA LEU A 375 -22.06 2.25 -24.56
C LEU A 375 -20.82 1.67 -23.88
N VAL A 376 -20.11 0.80 -24.56
CA VAL A 376 -18.82 0.26 -24.11
C VAL A 376 -17.70 0.97 -24.85
N GLY A 377 -16.59 1.30 -24.20
CA GLY A 377 -15.45 1.90 -24.91
C GLY A 377 -14.29 2.27 -24.01
N THR A 378 -13.39 3.05 -24.57
CA THR A 378 -12.18 3.54 -23.87
C THR A 378 -12.39 5.00 -23.41
N HIS A 379 -11.30 5.72 -23.20
CA HIS A 379 -11.34 7.17 -22.92
C HIS A 379 -12.08 7.99 -23.98
N ALA A 380 -12.35 7.44 -25.16
CA ALA A 380 -13.19 8.07 -26.19
C ALA A 380 -14.59 8.44 -25.69
N ILE A 381 -15.11 7.73 -24.66
CA ILE A 381 -16.43 8.04 -24.06
C ILE A 381 -16.47 9.42 -23.38
N ILE A 382 -15.33 9.86 -22.83
CA ILE A 382 -15.24 11.15 -22.13
C ILE A 382 -15.02 12.35 -23.06
N GLU A 383 -14.82 12.16 -24.34
CA GLU A 383 -14.66 13.25 -25.31
C GLU A 383 -15.92 14.12 -25.36
N GLU A 384 -15.77 15.43 -25.55
CA GLU A 384 -16.87 16.40 -25.53
C GLU A 384 -17.92 16.13 -26.61
N THR A 385 -17.51 15.54 -27.72
CA THR A 385 -18.39 15.16 -28.83
C THR A 385 -19.37 14.05 -28.50
N VAL A 386 -19.13 13.28 -27.44
CA VAL A 386 -19.99 12.18 -27.02
C VAL A 386 -21.09 12.70 -26.11
N GLN A 387 -22.33 12.71 -26.59
CA GLN A 387 -23.48 13.19 -25.84
C GLN A 387 -24.45 12.03 -25.60
N PHE A 388 -24.91 11.86 -24.36
CA PHE A 388 -25.92 10.90 -23.98
C PHE A 388 -27.28 11.61 -23.88
N ALA A 389 -28.36 10.94 -24.22
CA ALA A 389 -29.70 11.44 -23.94
C ALA A 389 -29.94 11.53 -22.42
N HIS A 390 -29.69 10.45 -21.70
CA HIS A 390 -29.92 10.33 -20.25
C HIS A 390 -28.91 9.39 -19.58
N LEU A 391 -27.64 9.78 -19.41
CA LEU A 391 -26.69 8.96 -18.74
C LEU A 391 -26.98 8.89 -17.23
N GLY A 392 -27.27 7.70 -16.70
CA GLY A 392 -27.56 7.48 -15.27
C GLY A 392 -26.50 6.68 -14.54
N LEU A 393 -25.71 5.86 -15.24
CA LEU A 393 -24.69 5.01 -14.65
C LEU A 393 -23.42 4.97 -15.52
N ALA A 394 -22.27 5.15 -14.88
CA ALA A 394 -20.95 4.94 -15.47
C ALA A 394 -20.21 3.81 -14.72
N VAL A 395 -19.81 2.78 -15.44
CA VAL A 395 -18.94 1.71 -14.93
C VAL A 395 -17.53 1.96 -15.44
N ILE A 396 -16.54 1.88 -14.56
CA ILE A 396 -15.12 2.11 -14.88
C ILE A 396 -14.33 0.87 -14.49
N ASP A 397 -13.70 0.21 -15.45
CA ASP A 397 -12.86 -0.96 -15.18
C ASP A 397 -11.39 -0.55 -15.03
N GLU A 398 -10.70 -1.18 -14.06
CA GLU A 398 -9.28 -0.97 -13.74
C GLU A 398 -8.93 0.51 -13.44
N GLN A 399 -9.49 1.05 -12.39
CA GLN A 399 -9.40 2.47 -11.98
C GLN A 399 -7.98 3.03 -11.92
N HIS A 400 -6.95 2.23 -11.60
CA HIS A 400 -5.59 2.72 -11.44
C HIS A 400 -5.03 3.44 -12.70
N ARG A 401 -5.73 3.33 -13.83
CA ARG A 401 -5.43 4.03 -15.10
C ARG A 401 -6.30 5.27 -15.36
N PHE A 402 -7.28 5.56 -14.48
CA PHE A 402 -8.21 6.70 -14.63
C PHE A 402 -8.14 7.64 -13.41
N GLY A 403 -7.63 8.85 -13.59
CA GLY A 403 -7.53 9.87 -12.53
C GLY A 403 -8.86 10.52 -12.14
N VAL A 404 -8.87 11.24 -11.01
CA VAL A 404 -10.02 12.02 -10.49
C VAL A 404 -10.54 13.02 -11.54
N ALA A 405 -9.65 13.65 -12.30
CA ALA A 405 -10.01 14.62 -13.36
C ALA A 405 -10.82 14.00 -14.50
N GLN A 406 -10.58 12.73 -14.82
CA GLN A 406 -11.33 12.02 -15.87
C GLN A 406 -12.74 11.62 -15.40
N ARG A 407 -12.90 11.26 -14.12
CA ARG A 407 -14.23 11.04 -13.50
C ARG A 407 -15.05 12.31 -13.49
N ALA A 408 -14.45 13.46 -13.19
CA ALA A 408 -15.13 14.75 -13.22
C ALA A 408 -15.70 15.11 -14.60
N LYS A 409 -15.06 14.70 -15.70
CA LYS A 409 -15.59 14.89 -17.06
C LYS A 409 -16.85 14.06 -17.35
N LEU A 410 -17.02 12.89 -16.70
CA LEU A 410 -18.27 12.13 -16.81
C LEU A 410 -19.44 12.85 -16.13
N TRP A 411 -19.18 13.59 -15.05
CA TRP A 411 -20.23 14.35 -14.36
C TRP A 411 -20.83 15.47 -15.21
N SER A 412 -20.03 16.08 -16.09
CA SER A 412 -20.50 17.14 -16.98
C SER A 412 -21.38 16.65 -18.15
N LYS A 413 -21.54 15.34 -18.32
CA LYS A 413 -22.32 14.73 -19.40
C LYS A 413 -23.82 14.52 -19.09
N SER A 414 -24.24 14.89 -17.88
CA SER A 414 -25.64 14.79 -17.45
C SER A 414 -26.02 15.98 -16.58
N LEU A 415 -27.33 16.28 -16.51
CA LEU A 415 -27.89 17.34 -15.65
C LEU A 415 -27.56 17.10 -14.17
N ASN A 416 -27.71 15.84 -13.72
CA ASN A 416 -27.21 15.38 -12.43
C ASN A 416 -26.04 14.42 -12.68
N PRO A 417 -25.02 14.34 -11.81
CA PRO A 417 -23.93 13.41 -11.99
C PRO A 417 -24.44 11.96 -11.98
N PRO A 418 -24.03 11.12 -12.94
CA PRO A 418 -24.41 9.72 -12.98
C PRO A 418 -23.88 8.97 -11.77
N HIS A 419 -24.49 7.87 -11.40
CA HIS A 419 -23.90 6.91 -10.48
C HIS A 419 -22.59 6.37 -11.06
N VAL A 420 -21.60 6.13 -10.22
CA VAL A 420 -20.28 5.61 -10.63
C VAL A 420 -20.00 4.31 -9.92
N LEU A 421 -19.77 3.26 -10.68
CA LEU A 421 -19.28 1.96 -10.21
C LEU A 421 -17.87 1.73 -10.76
N VAL A 422 -16.90 1.73 -9.90
CA VAL A 422 -15.50 1.47 -10.25
C VAL A 422 -15.19 0.02 -9.96
N MET A 423 -14.53 -0.67 -10.89
CA MET A 423 -14.10 -2.06 -10.69
C MET A 423 -12.57 -2.16 -10.65
N THR A 424 -12.06 -3.07 -9.87
CA THR A 424 -10.65 -3.46 -9.92
C THR A 424 -10.48 -4.96 -9.71
N ALA A 425 -9.60 -5.57 -10.51
CA ALA A 425 -9.18 -6.97 -10.36
C ALA A 425 -7.97 -7.12 -9.44
N THR A 426 -7.34 -6.02 -9.04
CA THR A 426 -6.31 -6.03 -8.00
C THR A 426 -6.99 -6.02 -6.64
N PRO A 427 -6.90 -7.08 -5.86
CA PRO A 427 -7.28 -7.02 -4.46
C PRO A 427 -6.42 -5.99 -3.74
N ILE A 428 -7.06 -4.99 -3.14
CA ILE A 428 -6.41 -3.98 -2.32
C ILE A 428 -6.89 -4.22 -0.90
N PRO A 429 -6.00 -4.29 0.10
CA PRO A 429 -6.44 -4.44 1.49
C PRO A 429 -7.52 -3.42 1.81
N ARG A 430 -8.60 -3.86 2.46
CA ARG A 430 -9.78 -3.01 2.71
C ARG A 430 -9.42 -1.70 3.42
N THR A 431 -8.49 -1.75 4.35
CA THR A 431 -7.97 -0.59 5.09
C THR A 431 -7.26 0.41 4.18
N LEU A 432 -6.45 -0.09 3.26
CA LEU A 432 -5.74 0.74 2.29
C LEU A 432 -6.73 1.35 1.28
N ALA A 433 -7.70 0.57 0.80
CA ALA A 433 -8.75 1.04 -0.09
C ALA A 433 -9.57 2.17 0.52
N MET A 434 -9.96 2.04 1.80
CA MET A 434 -10.69 3.08 2.55
C MET A 434 -9.88 4.38 2.74
N THR A 435 -8.56 4.32 2.63
CA THR A 435 -7.68 5.48 2.79
C THR A 435 -7.36 6.10 1.43
N ILE A 436 -6.94 5.31 0.44
CA ILE A 436 -6.55 5.81 -0.89
C ILE A 436 -7.78 6.25 -1.70
N TYR A 437 -8.89 5.52 -1.60
CA TYR A 437 -10.14 5.77 -2.32
C TYR A 437 -11.25 6.23 -1.38
N GLY A 438 -10.91 7.08 -0.43
CA GLY A 438 -11.82 7.45 0.66
C GLY A 438 -13.11 8.16 0.24
N ASP A 439 -13.19 8.63 -1.02
CA ASP A 439 -14.39 9.14 -1.66
C ASP A 439 -15.31 8.02 -2.21
N LEU A 440 -14.83 6.77 -2.24
CA LEU A 440 -15.57 5.60 -2.71
C LEU A 440 -16.05 4.74 -1.54
N ASP A 441 -17.29 4.28 -1.59
CA ASP A 441 -17.76 3.18 -0.78
C ASP A 441 -17.22 1.85 -1.35
N VAL A 442 -16.80 0.93 -0.50
CA VAL A 442 -16.10 -0.29 -0.93
C VAL A 442 -16.99 -1.52 -0.78
N SER A 443 -17.20 -2.25 -1.87
CA SER A 443 -17.80 -3.59 -1.89
C SER A 443 -16.80 -4.63 -2.34
N VAL A 444 -16.84 -5.81 -1.71
CA VAL A 444 -15.88 -6.89 -1.94
C VAL A 444 -16.61 -8.16 -2.36
N ILE A 445 -16.19 -8.76 -3.49
CA ILE A 445 -16.58 -10.11 -3.89
C ILE A 445 -15.45 -11.04 -3.47
N ASP A 446 -15.62 -11.69 -2.33
CA ASP A 446 -14.68 -12.58 -1.67
C ASP A 446 -14.96 -14.07 -1.94
N GLU A 447 -15.88 -14.36 -2.84
CA GLU A 447 -16.23 -15.70 -3.27
C GLU A 447 -16.00 -15.87 -4.77
N LEU A 448 -15.51 -17.04 -5.17
CA LEU A 448 -15.40 -17.44 -6.58
C LEU A 448 -16.68 -18.12 -7.05
N PRO A 449 -17.06 -17.95 -8.34
CA PRO A 449 -18.21 -18.68 -8.92
C PRO A 449 -18.06 -20.18 -8.78
N PRO A 450 -19.16 -20.93 -8.61
CA PRO A 450 -19.13 -22.39 -8.49
C PRO A 450 -18.56 -23.05 -9.75
N GLY A 451 -17.85 -24.17 -9.56
CA GLY A 451 -17.23 -24.95 -10.65
C GLY A 451 -15.81 -24.53 -11.03
N ARG A 452 -15.26 -23.45 -10.49
CA ARG A 452 -13.89 -23.05 -10.73
C ARG A 452 -12.92 -23.82 -9.83
N LYS A 453 -11.88 -24.43 -10.42
CA LYS A 453 -10.84 -25.13 -9.68
C LYS A 453 -9.77 -24.16 -9.19
N PRO A 454 -9.27 -24.30 -7.95
CA PRO A 454 -8.15 -23.50 -7.47
C PRO A 454 -6.90 -23.73 -8.34
N ILE A 455 -6.18 -22.65 -8.63
CA ILE A 455 -4.92 -22.74 -9.37
C ILE A 455 -3.85 -23.33 -8.45
N GLN A 456 -3.17 -24.39 -8.88
CA GLN A 456 -2.04 -24.95 -8.15
C GLN A 456 -0.79 -24.12 -8.43
N THR A 457 -0.28 -23.44 -7.40
CA THR A 457 0.97 -22.68 -7.49
C THR A 457 2.13 -23.54 -7.02
N LEU A 458 3.16 -23.67 -7.84
CA LEU A 458 4.34 -24.51 -7.59
C LEU A 458 5.60 -23.66 -7.65
N HIS A 459 6.53 -23.84 -6.71
CA HIS A 459 7.85 -23.25 -6.75
C HIS A 459 8.86 -24.23 -7.32
N LYS A 460 9.72 -23.77 -8.23
CA LYS A 460 10.84 -24.51 -8.79
C LYS A 460 12.09 -23.62 -8.86
N PHE A 461 13.26 -24.26 -8.77
CA PHE A 461 14.51 -23.57 -9.00
C PHE A 461 14.93 -23.65 -10.48
N ASP A 462 15.75 -22.70 -10.92
CA ASP A 462 16.33 -22.65 -12.26
C ASP A 462 17.08 -23.94 -12.66
N THR A 463 17.65 -24.65 -11.70
CA THR A 463 18.28 -25.96 -11.91
C THR A 463 17.29 -27.06 -12.31
N GLN A 464 15.98 -26.84 -12.19
CA GLN A 464 14.91 -27.80 -12.48
C GLN A 464 14.21 -27.56 -13.83
N LEU A 465 14.74 -26.71 -14.70
CA LEU A 465 14.11 -26.32 -15.98
C LEU A 465 13.86 -27.50 -16.90
N THR A 466 14.75 -28.49 -16.95
CA THR A 466 14.56 -29.70 -17.79
C THR A 466 13.29 -30.46 -17.42
N SER A 467 13.05 -30.68 -16.13
CA SER A 467 11.83 -31.33 -15.65
C SER A 467 10.57 -30.50 -15.89
N LEU A 468 10.72 -29.19 -15.82
CA LEU A 468 9.64 -28.22 -16.10
C LEU A 468 9.26 -28.32 -17.59
N TYR A 469 10.21 -28.28 -18.50
CA TYR A 469 9.94 -28.39 -19.95
C TYR A 469 9.25 -29.72 -20.34
N GLN A 470 9.61 -30.81 -19.70
CA GLN A 470 8.89 -32.07 -19.88
C GLN A 470 7.42 -31.97 -19.40
N SER A 471 7.18 -31.31 -18.30
CA SER A 471 5.81 -31.08 -17.78
C SER A 471 5.00 -30.19 -18.72
N ILE A 472 5.61 -29.13 -19.27
CA ILE A 472 5.00 -28.23 -20.26
C ILE A 472 4.60 -29.04 -21.51
N ARG A 473 5.50 -29.87 -22.07
CA ARG A 473 5.20 -30.72 -23.24
C ARG A 473 3.99 -31.64 -23.00
N ARG A 474 3.88 -32.21 -21.79
CA ARG A 474 2.70 -33.04 -21.44
C ARG A 474 1.41 -32.24 -21.49
N GLN A 475 1.41 -30.99 -20.98
CA GLN A 475 0.23 -30.15 -21.02
C GLN A 475 -0.13 -29.75 -22.45
N ILE A 476 0.84 -29.39 -23.28
CA ILE A 476 0.60 -29.04 -24.68
C ILE A 476 0.06 -30.26 -25.45
N ASN A 477 0.59 -31.46 -25.22
CA ASN A 477 0.11 -32.70 -25.85
C ASN A 477 -1.33 -33.08 -25.43
N MET A 478 -1.81 -32.54 -24.29
CA MET A 478 -3.22 -32.61 -23.87
C MET A 478 -4.08 -31.51 -24.53
N GLY A 479 -3.54 -30.77 -25.50
CA GLY A 479 -4.22 -29.69 -26.22
C GLY A 479 -4.27 -28.35 -25.48
N ARG A 480 -3.44 -28.14 -24.44
CA ARG A 480 -3.45 -26.94 -23.62
C ARG A 480 -2.42 -25.94 -24.08
N GLN A 481 -2.62 -24.67 -23.69
CA GLN A 481 -1.72 -23.57 -24.00
C GLN A 481 -1.00 -23.07 -22.77
N VAL A 482 0.18 -22.47 -22.96
CA VAL A 482 1.12 -22.10 -21.91
C VAL A 482 1.56 -20.65 -22.07
N TYR A 483 1.53 -19.91 -20.97
CA TYR A 483 2.20 -18.61 -20.83
C TYR A 483 3.58 -18.79 -20.22
N ILE A 484 4.60 -18.14 -20.78
CA ILE A 484 5.95 -18.03 -20.18
C ILE A 484 6.29 -16.53 -20.06
N VAL A 485 6.51 -16.06 -18.84
CA VAL A 485 6.71 -14.64 -18.54
C VAL A 485 8.12 -14.40 -18.04
N PHE A 486 8.78 -13.42 -18.66
CA PHE A 486 10.09 -12.90 -18.27
C PHE A 486 9.96 -11.58 -17.50
N PRO A 487 10.80 -11.30 -16.49
CA PRO A 487 10.80 -10.01 -15.81
C PRO A 487 11.35 -8.89 -16.69
N LEU A 488 10.89 -7.66 -16.45
CA LEU A 488 11.55 -6.45 -16.96
C LEU A 488 12.72 -6.08 -16.04
N ILE A 489 13.88 -5.77 -16.61
CA ILE A 489 15.06 -5.33 -15.87
C ILE A 489 15.10 -3.79 -15.93
N LYS A 490 14.94 -3.13 -14.79
CA LYS A 490 14.84 -1.67 -14.69
C LYS A 490 16.12 -0.90 -15.14
N GLU A 491 17.26 -1.58 -15.34
CA GLU A 491 18.54 -0.92 -15.58
C GLU A 491 18.75 -0.40 -17.00
N SER A 492 18.15 -0.97 -18.03
CA SER A 492 18.03 -0.38 -19.37
C SER A 492 16.98 -1.09 -20.23
N GLU A 493 16.13 -0.33 -20.90
CA GLU A 493 15.12 -0.85 -21.82
C GLU A 493 15.71 -1.69 -22.99
N LYS A 494 16.98 -1.51 -23.32
CA LYS A 494 17.70 -2.30 -24.34
C LYS A 494 18.08 -3.68 -23.82
N SER A 495 18.39 -3.80 -22.52
CA SER A 495 18.73 -5.03 -21.84
C SER A 495 17.53 -5.98 -21.74
N ASP A 496 16.33 -5.44 -21.51
CA ASP A 496 15.09 -6.23 -21.38
C ASP A 496 14.70 -6.95 -22.67
N LEU A 497 14.83 -6.26 -23.80
CA LEU A 497 14.58 -6.85 -25.12
C LEU A 497 15.56 -7.93 -25.44
N LYS A 498 16.85 -7.71 -25.16
CA LYS A 498 17.90 -8.69 -25.42
C LYS A 498 17.66 -9.98 -24.62
N ASN A 499 17.32 -9.84 -23.33
CA ASN A 499 17.02 -11.01 -22.48
C ASN A 499 15.77 -11.77 -22.95
N LEU A 500 14.72 -11.06 -23.39
CA LEU A 500 13.54 -11.69 -23.95
C LEU A 500 13.85 -12.39 -25.26
N GLU A 501 14.64 -11.78 -26.15
CA GLU A 501 15.03 -12.38 -27.44
C GLU A 501 15.90 -13.60 -27.25
N GLU A 502 16.92 -13.53 -26.39
CA GLU A 502 17.76 -14.68 -26.03
C GLU A 502 16.94 -15.81 -25.38
N GLY A 503 16.04 -15.44 -24.45
CA GLY A 503 15.14 -16.41 -23.83
C GLY A 503 14.13 -17.01 -24.80
N PHE A 504 13.64 -16.24 -25.77
CA PHE A 504 12.73 -16.72 -26.80
C PHE A 504 13.40 -17.72 -27.73
N GLU A 505 14.63 -17.45 -28.20
CA GLU A 505 15.40 -18.40 -29.02
C GLU A 505 15.74 -19.67 -28.24
N THR A 506 16.12 -19.54 -26.95
CA THR A 506 16.34 -20.70 -26.07
C THR A 506 15.08 -21.57 -25.94
N LEU A 507 13.91 -20.93 -25.78
CA LEU A 507 12.65 -21.65 -25.71
C LEU A 507 12.27 -22.28 -27.05
N LYS A 508 12.57 -21.66 -28.19
CA LYS A 508 12.32 -22.21 -29.51
C LYS A 508 13.18 -23.45 -29.77
N GLU A 509 14.45 -23.43 -29.34
CA GLU A 509 15.30 -24.61 -29.34
C GLU A 509 14.80 -25.71 -28.41
N ALA A 510 14.26 -25.33 -27.23
CA ALA A 510 13.72 -26.27 -26.27
C ALA A 510 12.39 -26.91 -26.74
N PHE A 511 11.61 -26.21 -27.57
CA PHE A 511 10.29 -26.64 -28.05
C PHE A 511 10.17 -26.58 -29.58
N PRO A 512 11.00 -27.33 -30.32
CA PRO A 512 11.05 -27.23 -31.79
C PRO A 512 9.77 -27.68 -32.48
N ASP A 513 8.97 -28.56 -31.82
CA ASP A 513 7.74 -29.13 -32.37
C ASP A 513 6.49 -28.28 -32.15
N TYR A 514 6.63 -27.13 -31.50
CA TYR A 514 5.49 -26.25 -31.11
C TYR A 514 5.67 -24.84 -31.65
N ASN A 515 4.54 -24.19 -31.95
CA ASN A 515 4.53 -22.79 -32.38
C ASN A 515 4.57 -21.85 -31.17
N LEU A 516 5.48 -20.89 -31.20
CA LEU A 516 5.65 -19.88 -30.18
C LEU A 516 5.25 -18.51 -30.74
N SER A 517 4.50 -17.74 -29.94
CA SER A 517 4.28 -16.30 -30.15
C SER A 517 5.05 -15.51 -29.11
N LYS A 518 5.47 -14.28 -29.44
CA LYS A 518 6.09 -13.36 -28.47
C LYS A 518 5.34 -12.02 -28.39
N VAL A 519 5.19 -11.51 -27.17
CA VAL A 519 4.54 -10.22 -26.92
C VAL A 519 5.34 -9.41 -25.89
N HIS A 520 5.70 -8.17 -26.25
CA HIS A 520 6.43 -7.26 -25.35
C HIS A 520 6.02 -5.79 -25.52
N GLY A 521 6.41 -4.92 -24.55
CA GLY A 521 5.97 -3.55 -24.47
C GLY A 521 6.24 -2.67 -25.70
N LYS A 522 7.32 -2.93 -26.43
CA LYS A 522 7.76 -2.13 -27.59
C LYS A 522 7.12 -2.52 -28.93
N MET A 523 6.39 -3.61 -28.99
CA MET A 523 5.65 -3.97 -30.21
C MET A 523 4.58 -2.94 -30.51
N LYS A 524 4.36 -2.67 -31.80
CA LYS A 524 3.22 -1.86 -32.24
C LYS A 524 1.91 -2.51 -31.84
N PRO A 525 0.85 -1.74 -31.51
CA PRO A 525 -0.43 -2.31 -31.10
C PRO A 525 -0.97 -3.37 -32.06
N ALA A 526 -0.93 -3.15 -33.36
CA ALA A 526 -1.37 -4.12 -34.37
C ALA A 526 -0.57 -5.43 -34.37
N GLU A 527 0.75 -5.36 -34.13
CA GLU A 527 1.59 -6.56 -34.05
C GLU A 527 1.26 -7.39 -32.78
N LYS A 528 1.04 -6.70 -31.64
CA LYS A 528 0.61 -7.35 -30.40
C LYS A 528 -0.72 -8.06 -30.60
N GLU A 529 -1.67 -7.41 -31.25
CA GLU A 529 -2.97 -7.95 -31.53
C GLU A 529 -2.90 -9.20 -32.40
N THR A 530 -2.10 -9.16 -33.48
CA THR A 530 -1.87 -10.32 -34.35
C THR A 530 -1.29 -11.52 -33.61
N GLU A 531 -0.27 -11.31 -32.76
CA GLU A 531 0.33 -12.42 -32.00
C GLU A 531 -0.61 -12.97 -30.92
N MET A 532 -1.40 -12.08 -30.29
CA MET A 532 -2.43 -12.49 -29.34
C MET A 532 -3.57 -13.26 -30.02
N GLU A 533 -4.02 -12.85 -31.20
CA GLU A 533 -5.05 -13.57 -31.96
C GLU A 533 -4.60 -14.98 -32.35
N LYS A 534 -3.35 -15.17 -32.80
CA LYS A 534 -2.79 -16.49 -33.07
C LYS A 534 -2.86 -17.39 -31.84
N PHE A 535 -2.56 -16.85 -30.66
CA PHE A 535 -2.63 -17.58 -29.42
C PHE A 535 -4.08 -17.89 -29.02
N VAL A 536 -4.98 -16.94 -29.14
CA VAL A 536 -6.44 -17.16 -28.86
C VAL A 536 -7.04 -18.21 -29.78
N LYS A 537 -6.66 -18.22 -31.07
CA LYS A 537 -7.12 -19.21 -32.06
C LYS A 537 -6.47 -20.60 -31.89
N GLY A 538 -5.47 -20.73 -31.01
CA GLY A 538 -4.74 -22.00 -30.79
C GLY A 538 -3.68 -22.30 -31.85
N GLU A 539 -3.39 -21.37 -32.76
CA GLU A 539 -2.34 -21.51 -33.78
C GLU A 539 -0.95 -21.61 -33.16
N THR A 540 -0.79 -20.99 -31.99
CA THR A 540 0.41 -21.03 -31.15
C THR A 540 0.11 -21.66 -29.79
N GLN A 541 0.98 -22.56 -29.33
CA GLN A 541 0.81 -23.30 -28.08
C GLN A 541 1.47 -22.61 -26.90
N ILE A 542 2.52 -21.84 -27.16
CA ILE A 542 3.28 -21.12 -26.12
C ILE A 542 3.29 -19.63 -26.44
N LEU A 543 2.85 -18.82 -25.51
CA LEU A 543 3.00 -17.37 -25.56
C LEU A 543 4.11 -16.91 -24.61
N VAL A 544 5.17 -16.37 -25.19
CA VAL A 544 6.30 -15.80 -24.45
C VAL A 544 6.12 -14.29 -24.33
N ALA A 545 6.17 -13.77 -23.11
CA ALA A 545 5.95 -12.34 -22.92
C ALA A 545 6.75 -11.73 -21.76
N THR A 546 6.84 -10.41 -21.77
CA THR A 546 7.19 -9.63 -20.59
C THR A 546 5.93 -9.31 -19.75
N THR A 547 6.05 -8.52 -18.70
CA THR A 547 4.95 -8.09 -17.80
C THR A 547 3.72 -7.46 -18.51
N VAL A 548 3.81 -7.22 -19.80
CA VAL A 548 2.73 -6.61 -20.63
C VAL A 548 1.48 -7.50 -20.77
N ILE A 549 1.52 -8.77 -20.36
CA ILE A 549 0.32 -9.63 -20.29
C ILE A 549 -0.68 -9.15 -19.19
N GLU A 550 -0.40 -8.05 -18.52
CA GLU A 550 -1.38 -7.41 -17.62
C GLU A 550 -2.68 -7.02 -18.36
N VAL A 551 -2.67 -6.98 -19.70
CA VAL A 551 -3.83 -6.65 -20.52
C VAL A 551 -4.70 -7.88 -20.72
N GLY A 552 -5.77 -7.91 -20.03
CA GLY A 552 -6.95 -8.74 -19.87
C GLY A 552 -7.46 -9.73 -20.92
N VAL A 553 -6.65 -10.24 -21.84
CA VAL A 553 -7.13 -11.21 -22.85
C VAL A 553 -7.49 -12.54 -22.17
N ASN A 554 -8.72 -12.99 -22.41
CA ASN A 554 -9.25 -14.25 -21.90
C ASN A 554 -8.91 -15.39 -22.87
N VAL A 555 -8.08 -16.34 -22.45
CA VAL A 555 -7.79 -17.56 -23.20
C VAL A 555 -8.14 -18.75 -22.31
N PRO A 556 -9.36 -19.31 -22.43
CA PRO A 556 -9.83 -20.38 -21.55
C PRO A 556 -8.96 -21.64 -21.61
N ASN A 557 -8.34 -21.92 -22.76
CA ASN A 557 -7.47 -23.08 -22.98
C ASN A 557 -6.06 -22.93 -22.38
N ALA A 558 -5.65 -21.70 -22.00
CA ALA A 558 -4.36 -21.47 -21.36
C ALA A 558 -4.43 -21.87 -19.88
N SER A 559 -3.91 -23.05 -19.56
CA SER A 559 -3.97 -23.64 -18.21
C SER A 559 -2.65 -23.61 -17.45
N VAL A 560 -1.55 -23.20 -18.08
CA VAL A 560 -0.22 -23.16 -17.45
C VAL A 560 0.38 -21.76 -17.56
N MET A 561 0.78 -21.22 -16.43
CA MET A 561 1.54 -19.98 -16.31
C MET A 561 2.93 -20.30 -15.75
N VAL A 562 3.98 -19.97 -16.46
CA VAL A 562 5.36 -20.08 -15.99
C VAL A 562 5.93 -18.67 -15.83
N ILE A 563 6.40 -18.34 -14.65
CA ILE A 563 7.02 -17.04 -14.36
C ILE A 563 8.49 -17.27 -14.05
N LEU A 564 9.34 -16.87 -14.97
CA LEU A 564 10.79 -16.98 -14.83
C LEU A 564 11.31 -15.83 -13.98
N ASP A 565 12.39 -16.07 -13.22
CA ASP A 565 12.93 -15.11 -12.27
C ASP A 565 11.86 -14.48 -11.36
N ALA A 566 10.95 -15.29 -10.82
CA ALA A 566 9.81 -14.85 -10.02
C ALA A 566 10.20 -13.98 -8.81
N GLN A 567 11.45 -14.10 -8.31
CA GLN A 567 11.98 -13.26 -7.24
C GLN A 567 12.03 -11.75 -7.59
N ARG A 568 11.97 -11.39 -8.86
CA ARG A 568 12.00 -10.00 -9.33
C ARG A 568 10.62 -9.33 -9.39
N PHE A 569 9.56 -10.11 -9.24
CA PHE A 569 8.19 -9.60 -9.27
C PHE A 569 7.68 -9.26 -7.87
N GLY A 570 6.84 -8.24 -7.79
CA GLY A 570 6.03 -7.98 -6.60
C GLY A 570 4.89 -8.99 -6.45
N LEU A 571 4.40 -9.18 -5.21
CA LEU A 571 3.30 -10.12 -4.93
C LEU A 571 2.04 -9.82 -5.74
N SER A 572 1.66 -8.56 -5.85
CA SER A 572 0.49 -8.13 -6.64
C SER A 572 0.64 -8.49 -8.12
N GLN A 573 1.85 -8.36 -8.70
CA GLN A 573 2.13 -8.74 -10.08
C GLN A 573 2.06 -10.25 -10.28
N LEU A 574 2.67 -11.03 -9.38
CA LEU A 574 2.59 -12.49 -9.41
C LEU A 574 1.14 -12.97 -9.34
N HIS A 575 0.33 -12.37 -8.48
CA HIS A 575 -1.08 -12.70 -8.35
C HIS A 575 -1.88 -12.38 -9.62
N GLN A 576 -1.65 -11.20 -10.23
CA GLN A 576 -2.28 -10.83 -11.49
C GLN A 576 -1.91 -11.76 -12.63
N LEU A 577 -0.63 -12.15 -12.75
CA LEU A 577 -0.16 -13.13 -13.73
C LEU A 577 -0.80 -14.48 -13.49
N ARG A 578 -0.84 -14.97 -12.24
CA ARG A 578 -1.52 -16.21 -11.89
C ARG A 578 -2.99 -16.20 -12.32
N GLY A 579 -3.69 -15.10 -12.13
CA GLY A 579 -5.09 -14.93 -12.52
C GLY A 579 -5.37 -14.97 -14.03
N ARG A 580 -4.33 -15.00 -14.88
CA ARG A 580 -4.48 -15.16 -16.34
C ARG A 580 -4.79 -16.60 -16.77
N VAL A 581 -4.54 -17.57 -15.92
CA VAL A 581 -4.92 -18.95 -16.09
C VAL A 581 -6.07 -19.33 -15.14
N GLY A 582 -6.63 -20.53 -15.26
CA GLY A 582 -7.72 -21.00 -14.40
C GLY A 582 -9.10 -20.43 -14.77
N ARG A 583 -9.32 -20.09 -16.03
CA ARG A 583 -10.61 -19.60 -16.54
C ARG A 583 -11.46 -20.70 -17.22
N GLY A 584 -10.84 -21.84 -17.49
CA GLY A 584 -11.52 -23.03 -17.99
C GLY A 584 -11.96 -23.97 -16.86
N SER A 585 -12.60 -25.10 -17.23
CA SER A 585 -13.01 -26.16 -16.31
C SER A 585 -11.86 -27.06 -15.84
N ASP A 586 -10.70 -26.93 -16.47
CA ASP A 586 -9.55 -27.79 -16.26
C ASP A 586 -8.64 -27.28 -15.15
N GLN A 587 -7.88 -28.21 -14.53
CA GLN A 587 -6.88 -27.87 -13.54
C GLN A 587 -5.80 -26.98 -14.17
N SER A 588 -5.55 -25.84 -13.55
CA SER A 588 -4.53 -24.88 -13.98
C SER A 588 -3.37 -24.79 -13.00
N TYR A 589 -2.19 -24.46 -13.53
CA TYR A 589 -0.94 -24.43 -12.81
C TYR A 589 -0.25 -23.06 -12.97
N CYS A 590 0.30 -22.56 -11.89
CA CYS A 590 1.21 -21.40 -11.90
C CYS A 590 2.56 -21.84 -11.34
N ILE A 591 3.62 -21.75 -12.14
CA ILE A 591 4.95 -22.22 -11.78
C ILE A 591 5.86 -21.02 -11.62
N LEU A 592 6.34 -20.81 -10.40
CA LEU A 592 7.27 -19.74 -10.04
C LEU A 592 8.69 -20.30 -10.10
N VAL A 593 9.48 -19.81 -11.04
CA VAL A 593 10.88 -20.24 -11.19
C VAL A 593 11.80 -19.17 -10.59
N THR A 594 12.69 -19.56 -9.69
CA THR A 594 13.60 -18.66 -9.00
C THR A 594 15.03 -19.18 -9.00
N ASN A 595 15.97 -18.28 -8.72
CA ASN A 595 17.35 -18.67 -8.40
C ASN A 595 17.40 -19.43 -7.07
N TYR A 596 18.44 -20.24 -6.87
CA TYR A 596 18.62 -21.01 -5.63
C TYR A 596 18.85 -20.13 -4.39
N LYS A 597 19.56 -18.99 -4.54
CA LYS A 597 19.84 -18.06 -3.43
C LYS A 597 18.74 -17.00 -3.36
N LEU A 598 17.85 -17.14 -2.40
CA LEU A 598 16.78 -16.17 -2.12
C LEU A 598 17.03 -15.45 -0.80
N SER A 599 16.73 -14.14 -0.75
CA SER A 599 16.63 -13.42 0.52
C SER A 599 15.42 -13.93 1.32
N GLU A 600 15.44 -13.72 2.64
CA GLU A 600 14.34 -14.14 3.53
C GLU A 600 12.99 -13.55 3.10
N ASP A 601 12.95 -12.26 2.75
CA ASP A 601 11.73 -11.59 2.30
C ASP A 601 11.22 -12.13 0.96
N THR A 602 12.15 -12.48 0.05
CA THR A 602 11.78 -13.09 -1.23
C THR A 602 11.20 -14.49 -1.02
N ARG A 603 11.80 -15.28 -0.14
CA ARG A 603 11.28 -16.60 0.21
C ARG A 603 9.87 -16.51 0.78
N LYS A 604 9.64 -15.61 1.74
CA LYS A 604 8.31 -15.35 2.29
C LYS A 604 7.28 -14.99 1.20
N ARG A 605 7.67 -14.16 0.21
CA ARG A 605 6.77 -13.82 -0.93
C ARG A 605 6.40 -15.04 -1.77
N ILE A 606 7.36 -15.89 -2.09
CA ILE A 606 7.12 -17.11 -2.88
C ILE A 606 6.25 -18.09 -2.09
N ASP A 607 6.55 -18.30 -0.81
CA ASP A 607 5.78 -19.19 0.06
C ASP A 607 4.31 -18.75 0.15
N ILE A 608 4.04 -17.47 0.38
CA ILE A 608 2.68 -16.92 0.40
C ILE A 608 1.93 -17.18 -0.90
N MET A 609 2.60 -17.03 -2.06
CA MET A 609 1.98 -17.31 -3.36
C MET A 609 1.63 -18.80 -3.55
N CYS A 610 2.41 -19.70 -2.95
CA CYS A 610 2.15 -21.13 -2.99
C CYS A 610 1.05 -21.55 -2.00
N ASP A 611 0.98 -20.91 -0.82
CA ASP A 611 0.10 -21.30 0.28
C ASP A 611 -1.35 -20.85 0.08
N THR A 612 -1.59 -19.75 -0.65
CA THR A 612 -2.94 -19.20 -0.79
C THR A 612 -3.28 -18.75 -2.20
N ASN A 613 -4.54 -18.97 -2.59
CA ASN A 613 -5.14 -18.40 -3.80
C ASN A 613 -5.92 -17.11 -3.50
N ASP A 614 -6.12 -16.75 -2.23
CA ASP A 614 -6.85 -15.56 -1.82
C ASP A 614 -6.04 -14.30 -2.11
N GLY A 615 -6.50 -13.51 -3.09
CA GLY A 615 -5.84 -12.28 -3.49
C GLY A 615 -5.80 -11.19 -2.40
N PHE A 616 -6.78 -11.17 -1.48
CA PHE A 616 -6.79 -10.21 -0.37
C PHE A 616 -5.71 -10.55 0.66
N ARG A 617 -5.53 -11.83 0.99
CA ARG A 617 -4.41 -12.28 1.84
C ARG A 617 -3.05 -11.97 1.23
N ILE A 618 -2.91 -12.17 -0.09
CA ILE A 618 -1.67 -11.83 -0.82
C ILE A 618 -1.42 -10.32 -0.77
N ALA A 619 -2.45 -9.51 -0.97
CA ALA A 619 -2.33 -8.05 -0.93
C ALA A 619 -1.99 -7.53 0.48
N GLU A 620 -2.57 -8.11 1.53
CA GLU A 620 -2.20 -7.79 2.92
C GLU A 620 -0.75 -8.15 3.24
N ALA A 621 -0.28 -9.29 2.74
CA ALA A 621 1.10 -9.70 2.91
C ALA A 621 2.06 -8.80 2.13
N ASP A 622 1.72 -8.42 0.88
CA ASP A 622 2.49 -7.48 0.07
C ASP A 622 2.64 -6.12 0.79
N LEU A 623 1.54 -5.62 1.36
CA LEU A 623 1.53 -4.38 2.12
C LEU A 623 2.43 -4.46 3.37
N LYS A 624 2.43 -5.59 4.09
CA LYS A 624 3.28 -5.80 5.27
C LYS A 624 4.77 -5.91 4.92
N LEU A 625 5.11 -6.50 3.78
CA LEU A 625 6.49 -6.73 3.35
C LEU A 625 7.16 -5.48 2.73
N ARG A 626 6.39 -4.60 2.08
CA ARG A 626 6.94 -3.39 1.42
C ARG A 626 7.44 -2.34 2.40
N GLY A 627 6.91 -2.27 3.60
CA GLY A 627 7.27 -1.23 4.58
C GLY A 627 6.65 0.15 4.27
N PRO A 628 6.95 1.18 5.09
CA PRO A 628 6.26 2.49 5.03
C PRO A 628 6.66 3.38 3.84
N GLY A 629 7.82 3.17 3.20
CA GLY A 629 8.37 4.09 2.19
C GLY A 629 7.79 3.96 0.78
N ASP A 630 7.18 2.83 0.42
CA ASP A 630 6.75 2.56 -0.96
C ASP A 630 5.31 3.02 -1.27
N LEU A 631 4.60 3.63 -0.31
CA LEU A 631 3.23 4.12 -0.50
C LEU A 631 3.16 5.53 -1.11
N GLU A 632 4.28 6.24 -1.20
CA GLU A 632 4.35 7.61 -1.75
C GLU A 632 3.94 7.72 -3.23
N GLY A 633 3.99 6.63 -3.99
CA GLY A 633 3.60 6.58 -5.41
C GLY A 633 2.10 6.47 -5.69
N THR A 634 1.24 6.30 -4.69
CA THR A 634 -0.19 5.97 -4.86
C THR A 634 -1.16 7.10 -4.51
N GLN A 635 -0.78 8.36 -4.77
CA GLN A 635 -1.65 9.53 -4.57
C GLN A 635 -2.78 9.57 -5.61
N GLN A 636 -3.80 8.70 -5.47
CA GLN A 636 -4.98 8.74 -6.35
C GLN A 636 -6.15 9.54 -5.75
N SER A 637 -6.14 9.84 -4.46
CA SER A 637 -7.17 10.64 -3.78
C SER A 637 -6.92 12.16 -3.84
N GLY A 638 -5.74 12.60 -4.32
CA GLY A 638 -5.35 14.02 -4.29
C GLY A 638 -5.03 14.56 -2.91
N ILE A 639 -5.05 13.74 -1.86
CA ILE A 639 -4.70 14.09 -0.48
C ILE A 639 -3.34 13.46 -0.18
N ALA A 640 -2.35 14.30 0.08
CA ALA A 640 -1.03 13.84 0.53
C ALA A 640 -1.15 13.31 1.97
N PHE A 641 -0.71 12.08 2.20
CA PHE A 641 -0.64 11.49 3.53
C PHE A 641 0.82 11.45 3.98
N ASP A 642 1.22 12.46 4.75
CA ASP A 642 2.52 12.46 5.43
C ASP A 642 2.33 11.88 6.84
N LEU A 643 2.35 10.53 6.93
CA LEU A 643 2.20 9.82 8.20
C LEU A 643 3.54 9.77 8.93
N LYS A 644 3.58 10.39 10.11
CA LYS A 644 4.80 10.51 10.93
C LYS A 644 5.02 9.33 11.88
N ILE A 645 3.93 8.72 12.38
CA ILE A 645 4.00 7.63 13.37
C ILE A 645 3.15 6.41 12.99
N ALA A 646 2.00 6.62 12.35
CA ALA A 646 1.13 5.53 11.94
C ALA A 646 1.63 4.87 10.64
N ASN A 647 1.34 3.59 10.51
CA ASN A 647 1.62 2.81 9.32
C ASN A 647 0.37 2.05 8.89
N ILE A 648 -0.23 2.43 7.76
CA ILE A 648 -1.49 1.84 7.27
C ILE A 648 -1.38 0.31 7.13
N ALA A 649 -0.20 -0.19 6.78
CA ALA A 649 0.05 -1.61 6.60
C ALA A 649 0.02 -2.41 7.92
N ARG A 650 0.52 -1.81 8.99
CA ARG A 650 0.65 -2.45 10.31
C ARG A 650 -0.50 -2.11 11.25
N ASP A 651 -1.06 -0.91 11.11
CA ASP A 651 -2.05 -0.33 12.01
C ASP A 651 -3.49 -0.45 11.45
N GLY A 652 -3.77 -1.47 10.62
CA GLY A 652 -5.05 -1.64 9.91
C GLY A 652 -6.29 -1.64 10.80
N GLN A 653 -6.21 -2.19 12.02
CA GLN A 653 -7.31 -2.14 12.99
C GLN A 653 -7.57 -0.70 13.47
N LEU A 654 -6.50 0.07 13.70
CA LEU A 654 -6.63 1.49 14.07
C LEU A 654 -7.21 2.33 12.92
N VAL A 655 -6.89 2.02 11.67
CA VAL A 655 -7.49 2.69 10.49
C VAL A 655 -9.00 2.48 10.47
N GLN A 656 -9.49 1.25 10.68
CA GLN A 656 -10.92 0.95 10.70
C GLN A 656 -11.62 1.66 11.85
N LEU A 657 -11.03 1.63 13.03
CA LEU A 657 -11.54 2.30 14.22
C LEU A 657 -11.59 3.82 14.01
N ALA A 658 -10.50 4.42 13.51
CA ALA A 658 -10.42 5.83 13.19
C ALA A 658 -11.50 6.27 12.18
N ARG A 659 -11.78 5.44 11.17
CA ARG A 659 -12.85 5.72 10.20
C ARG A 659 -14.23 5.67 10.83
N GLN A 660 -14.51 4.68 11.68
CA GLN A 660 -15.81 4.57 12.39
C GLN A 660 -16.06 5.80 13.25
N GLU A 661 -15.05 6.24 14.02
CA GLU A 661 -15.15 7.42 14.87
C GLU A 661 -15.30 8.72 14.04
N ALA A 662 -14.53 8.86 12.96
CA ALA A 662 -14.63 10.00 12.07
C ALA A 662 -16.01 10.07 11.37
N GLN A 663 -16.59 8.93 11.01
CA GLN A 663 -17.92 8.86 10.43
C GLN A 663 -18.99 9.31 11.45
N ALA A 664 -18.91 8.84 12.70
CA ALA A 664 -19.81 9.24 13.77
C ALA A 664 -19.77 10.77 14.02
N VAL A 665 -18.57 11.38 13.95
CA VAL A 665 -18.43 12.84 14.06
C VAL A 665 -19.08 13.57 12.88
N ILE A 666 -18.86 13.12 11.64
CA ILE A 666 -19.46 13.73 10.43
C ILE A 666 -20.99 13.59 10.44
N GLU A 667 -21.53 12.47 10.95
CA GLU A 667 -22.97 12.27 11.08
C GLU A 667 -23.57 13.18 12.16
N ALA A 668 -22.86 13.37 13.28
CA ALA A 668 -23.31 14.24 14.37
C ALA A 668 -23.17 15.73 14.04
N ASP A 669 -22.11 16.14 13.32
CA ASP A 669 -21.85 17.52 12.90
C ASP A 669 -21.58 17.63 11.40
N PRO A 670 -22.57 17.41 10.57
CA PRO A 670 -22.40 17.43 9.13
C PRO A 670 -21.98 18.79 8.58
N GLN A 671 -22.18 19.89 9.27
CA GLN A 671 -21.82 21.26 8.84
C GLN A 671 -20.50 21.74 9.44
N CYS A 672 -19.84 20.92 10.27
CA CYS A 672 -18.58 21.26 10.95
C CYS A 672 -18.68 22.55 11.78
N SER A 673 -19.81 22.77 12.46
CA SER A 673 -20.18 24.03 13.10
C SER A 673 -20.54 23.93 14.59
N LEU A 674 -20.70 22.70 15.12
CA LEU A 674 -21.08 22.53 16.51
C LEU A 674 -19.94 22.95 17.45
N PRO A 675 -20.24 23.80 18.47
CA PRO A 675 -19.23 24.33 19.39
C PRO A 675 -18.42 23.26 20.13
N GLN A 676 -19.04 22.13 20.45
CA GLN A 676 -18.39 21.01 21.13
C GLN A 676 -17.27 20.35 20.32
N TYR A 677 -17.28 20.50 18.99
CA TYR A 677 -16.25 20.00 18.09
C TYR A 677 -15.31 21.11 17.57
N ALA A 678 -15.40 22.33 18.11
CA ALA A 678 -14.58 23.44 17.65
C ALA A 678 -13.07 23.16 17.75
N PRO A 679 -12.51 22.54 18.83
CA PRO A 679 -11.09 22.18 18.90
C PRO A 679 -10.68 21.21 17.80
N LEU A 680 -11.53 20.22 17.51
CA LEU A 680 -11.33 19.24 16.46
C LEU A 680 -11.25 19.90 15.07
N TRP A 681 -12.22 20.74 14.74
CA TRP A 681 -12.25 21.42 13.44
C TRP A 681 -11.13 22.45 13.30
N SER A 682 -10.69 23.08 14.39
CA SER A 682 -9.51 23.95 14.37
C SER A 682 -8.26 23.19 14.01
N ARG A 683 -8.02 22.06 14.69
CA ARG A 683 -6.85 21.20 14.42
C ARG A 683 -6.86 20.65 12.99
N LEU A 684 -8.01 20.24 12.48
CA LEU A 684 -8.13 19.77 11.09
C LEU A 684 -7.79 20.85 10.05
N ARG A 685 -8.01 22.13 10.37
CA ARG A 685 -7.60 23.25 9.50
C ARG A 685 -6.11 23.53 9.55
N GLU A 686 -5.46 23.33 10.69
CA GLU A 686 -4.01 23.48 10.85
C GLU A 686 -3.22 22.37 10.10
N LEU A 687 -3.77 21.18 10.01
CA LEU A 687 -3.16 20.02 9.31
C LEU A 687 -3.23 20.10 7.78
N LYS A 688 -3.86 21.13 7.21
CA LYS A 688 -3.88 21.42 5.78
C LYS A 688 -2.65 22.21 5.36
#